data_3f00a3af03fa7311d5990550d1c882e3
#
_entry.id   3f00a3af03fa7311d5990550d1c882e3
#
_cell.length_a   1.000
_cell.length_b   1.000
_cell.length_c   1.000
_cell.angle_alpha   90.00
_cell.angle_beta   90.00
_cell.angle_gamma   90.00
#
_symmetry.space_group_name_H-M   'P 1'
#
loop_
_entity.id
_entity.type
_entity.pdbx_description
1 polymer ?
#
loop_
_entity_poly.entity_id
_entity_poly.type
_entity_poly.pdbx_seq_one_letter_code
_entity_poly.pdbx_strand_id
1 'polypeptide(L)'
;MKRITLSIILCLCAFIGMRAQQADCKHADCKQQKQQKVQPIQMILDSDFGSSTDDLFALMMLHHYIDDGLVDLKGIIVDREGEKNAGIVDIFNNYYGHPDIPVGLERNGVKNPRCFIPYNGICDLKDDNGAPLFKRTMDASKLPDGYKLYRKLLSKAEDNSIVVVAIGFATTLSQLFESGGDEYSNLSGLELFKQKVKAVYIQSGRFEAGDSLSGYNMRAASKQSAIFYSKFPEKVDLIMSPSNIGDKMNYLPQDVVADLSYTDWNPIKAVYTNYTCDTGQRMWDTNCLVNAVLGDNEYHLSPRGWVTFIDKGEMSEMLFKPDPNGNARYQMPGDSYYFEEKLMDIRRHNRINKYPSRYTIEAPQPTLLNTAATEWAKPRTKLLIDKYLATAGNKLDPDEFRQVFQPIGYYGGNVTAYREAELMVVDELYTVMLDRAVRNGKNTMTIITGAPASGKSTAARRLNLKNEGLVYDAALSGGTQRLDNVIQRAKAKGINKITVMLVYNDILTCFKNSINRGQNSNRFCTIDYMYKSFEDNKGKIEWLQKQHPEITVIPVSCEGNQGPRQVSIDEAKKWDYDVSEEEVNQMLSTLLDVVNSGELWEQQLPSLVGNLSSIPNLSSRNKKLAEEINKRVEEILHNYRN
;
A
#
# COMPACT_ATOMS: atom_id res chain seq x y z
N MET A 1 27.28 36.56 10.62
CA MET A 1 26.04 36.58 9.82
C MET A 1 26.16 37.15 8.40
N LYS A 2 27.25 37.85 8.01
CA LYS A 2 27.41 38.41 6.63
C LYS A 2 28.21 37.51 5.64
N ARG A 3 28.75 36.37 6.07
CA ARG A 3 29.53 35.44 5.20
C ARG A 3 28.73 34.23 4.71
N ILE A 4 27.62 33.89 5.36
CA ILE A 4 26.78 32.75 4.98
C ILE A 4 25.79 33.12 3.86
N THR A 5 25.37 34.39 3.81
CA THR A 5 24.44 34.88 2.78
C THR A 5 25.10 35.02 1.39
N LEU A 6 26.42 35.18 1.35
CA LEU A 6 27.16 35.35 0.08
C LEU A 6 27.44 34.01 -0.62
N SER A 7 27.58 32.91 0.14
CA SER A 7 27.80 31.57 -0.43
C SER A 7 26.52 30.98 -1.07
N ILE A 8 25.33 31.28 -0.51
CA ILE A 8 24.05 30.80 -1.08
C ILE A 8 23.72 31.57 -2.36
N ILE A 9 24.05 32.84 -2.47
CA ILE A 9 23.84 33.64 -3.68
C ILE A 9 24.80 33.21 -4.80
N LEU A 10 26.03 32.83 -4.48
CA LEU A 10 27.00 32.32 -5.47
C LEU A 10 26.62 30.92 -6.00
N CYS A 11 26.02 30.04 -5.20
CA CYS A 11 25.50 28.77 -5.68
C CYS A 11 24.24 28.91 -6.57
N LEU A 12 23.34 29.86 -6.28
CA LEU A 12 22.19 30.13 -7.15
C LEU A 12 22.63 30.78 -8.49
N CYS A 13 23.62 31.63 -8.49
CA CYS A 13 24.15 32.22 -9.72
C CYS A 13 24.93 31.21 -10.59
N ALA A 14 25.54 30.18 -9.99
CA ALA A 14 26.19 29.11 -10.74
C ALA A 14 25.15 28.19 -11.42
N PHE A 15 24.02 27.92 -10.79
CA PHE A 15 22.94 27.14 -11.38
C PHE A 15 22.18 27.88 -12.49
N ILE A 16 22.06 29.22 -12.40
CA ILE A 16 21.43 30.03 -13.45
C ILE A 16 22.41 30.21 -14.61
N GLY A 17 23.72 30.33 -14.34
CA GLY A 17 24.77 30.42 -15.38
C GLY A 17 24.91 29.13 -16.20
N MET A 18 24.75 27.97 -15.62
CA MET A 18 24.81 26.69 -16.34
C MET A 18 23.57 26.46 -17.25
N ARG A 19 22.39 27.01 -16.92
CA ARG A 19 21.22 27.00 -17.82
C ARG A 19 21.31 28.03 -18.95
N ALA A 20 21.98 29.13 -18.76
CA ALA A 20 22.17 30.13 -19.81
C ALA A 20 23.26 29.72 -20.85
N GLN A 21 24.26 28.92 -20.45
CA GLN A 21 25.25 28.38 -21.38
C GLN A 21 24.76 27.19 -22.22
N GLN A 22 23.65 26.55 -21.86
CA GLN A 22 22.99 25.56 -22.71
C GLN A 22 22.01 26.17 -23.74
N ALA A 23 21.72 27.47 -23.67
CA ALA A 23 20.82 28.17 -24.60
C ALA A 23 21.51 28.76 -25.83
N ASP A 24 22.86 28.83 -25.86
CA ASP A 24 23.64 29.41 -26.99
C ASP A 24 24.38 28.37 -27.84
N CYS A 25 23.92 27.11 -27.87
CA CYS A 25 24.31 26.17 -28.92
C CYS A 25 23.58 26.54 -30.20
N LYS A 26 24.37 27.04 -31.15
CA LYS A 26 23.94 27.52 -32.46
C LYS A 26 22.87 26.64 -33.12
N HIS A 27 21.81 27.27 -33.50
CA HIS A 27 20.61 26.75 -34.18
C HIS A 27 20.85 26.11 -35.58
N ALA A 28 22.06 25.62 -35.88
CA ALA A 28 22.38 25.03 -37.19
C ALA A 28 22.54 23.49 -37.15
N ASP A 29 22.99 22.89 -36.05
CA ASP A 29 23.30 21.44 -36.02
C ASP A 29 22.30 20.57 -35.21
N CYS A 30 21.32 21.18 -34.56
CA CYS A 30 20.31 20.47 -33.77
C CYS A 30 19.11 19.98 -34.61
N LYS A 31 19.08 20.19 -35.93
CA LYS A 31 17.97 19.78 -36.82
C LYS A 31 18.13 18.42 -37.49
N GLN A 32 19.14 17.62 -37.11
CA GLN A 32 19.33 16.28 -37.70
C GLN A 32 19.62 15.14 -36.72
N GLN A 33 19.48 15.31 -35.41
CA GLN A 33 19.16 14.13 -34.62
C GLN A 33 17.67 13.85 -34.80
N LYS A 34 17.34 13.04 -35.82
CA LYS A 34 16.09 12.29 -35.85
C LYS A 34 15.97 11.63 -34.50
N GLN A 35 15.01 12.08 -33.66
CA GLN A 35 14.57 11.28 -32.52
C GLN A 35 14.33 9.88 -33.12
N GLN A 36 15.20 8.93 -32.82
CA GLN A 36 14.92 7.52 -33.06
C GLN A 36 13.64 7.26 -32.27
N LYS A 37 12.52 7.11 -32.99
CA LYS A 37 11.24 6.76 -32.42
C LYS A 37 11.47 5.43 -31.72
N VAL A 38 11.55 5.43 -30.40
CA VAL A 38 11.66 4.20 -29.61
C VAL A 38 10.49 3.33 -30.03
N GLN A 39 10.75 2.15 -30.56
CA GLN A 39 9.68 1.23 -30.96
C GLN A 39 9.03 0.69 -29.69
N PRO A 40 7.69 0.72 -29.58
CA PRO A 40 6.99 0.18 -28.43
C PRO A 40 7.35 -1.29 -28.19
N ILE A 41 7.50 -1.66 -26.94
CA ILE A 41 7.76 -3.06 -26.55
C ILE A 41 6.49 -3.87 -26.83
N GLN A 42 6.59 -4.87 -27.72
CA GLN A 42 5.50 -5.80 -27.94
C GLN A 42 5.37 -6.76 -26.77
N MET A 43 4.28 -6.64 -26.01
CA MET A 43 4.16 -7.30 -24.70
C MET A 43 2.92 -8.20 -24.60
N ILE A 44 3.05 -9.31 -23.87
CA ILE A 44 1.93 -10.10 -23.33
C ILE A 44 2.07 -10.07 -21.82
N LEU A 45 1.00 -9.68 -21.10
CA LEU A 45 0.91 -9.78 -19.65
C LEU A 45 0.22 -11.07 -19.25
N ASP A 46 0.77 -11.79 -18.27
CA ASP A 46 0.21 -13.01 -17.67
C ASP A 46 0.16 -12.84 -16.15
N SER A 47 -1.04 -12.90 -15.53
CA SER A 47 -1.25 -12.47 -14.15
C SER A 47 -2.40 -13.23 -13.48
N ASP A 48 -2.29 -13.47 -12.16
CA ASP A 48 -3.31 -14.20 -11.37
C ASP A 48 -4.30 -13.27 -10.66
N PHE A 49 -4.86 -12.31 -11.38
CA PHE A 49 -5.85 -11.34 -10.88
C PHE A 49 -6.89 -11.94 -9.93
N GLY A 50 -7.23 -11.21 -8.88
CA GLY A 50 -8.33 -11.57 -7.98
C GLY A 50 -7.94 -11.90 -6.54
N SER A 51 -6.68 -11.75 -6.17
CA SER A 51 -6.19 -12.11 -4.83
C SER A 51 -5.27 -11.09 -4.17
N SER A 52 -4.25 -10.61 -4.87
CA SER A 52 -3.29 -9.62 -4.40
C SER A 52 -3.47 -8.33 -5.19
N THR A 53 -3.35 -7.17 -4.57
CA THR A 53 -3.69 -5.91 -5.27
C THR A 53 -2.54 -5.34 -6.08
N ASP A 54 -1.35 -5.88 -6.00
CA ASP A 54 -0.21 -5.45 -6.83
C ASP A 54 -0.39 -5.78 -8.32
N ASP A 55 -1.15 -6.83 -8.67
CA ASP A 55 -1.65 -7.05 -10.03
C ASP A 55 -2.36 -5.82 -10.60
N LEU A 56 -3.16 -5.14 -9.76
CA LEU A 56 -3.93 -3.97 -10.20
C LEU A 56 -3.04 -2.77 -10.46
N PHE A 57 -1.97 -2.59 -9.66
CA PHE A 57 -0.98 -1.55 -9.90
C PHE A 57 -0.14 -1.85 -11.13
N ALA A 58 0.20 -3.13 -11.36
CA ALA A 58 0.86 -3.54 -12.59
C ALA A 58 -0.02 -3.23 -13.82
N LEU A 59 -1.32 -3.57 -13.75
CA LEU A 59 -2.26 -3.29 -14.84
C LEU A 59 -2.45 -1.78 -15.07
N MET A 60 -2.54 -0.98 -14.00
CA MET A 60 -2.59 0.48 -14.09
C MET A 60 -1.35 1.04 -14.77
N MET A 61 -0.14 0.66 -14.32
CA MET A 61 1.12 1.10 -14.91
C MET A 61 1.20 0.72 -16.39
N LEU A 62 0.76 -0.48 -16.72
CA LEU A 62 0.74 -0.96 -18.09
C LEU A 62 -0.12 -0.09 -19.01
N HIS A 63 -1.32 0.29 -18.56
CA HIS A 63 -2.18 1.20 -19.31
C HIS A 63 -1.54 2.59 -19.52
N HIS A 64 -0.83 3.11 -18.52
CA HIS A 64 -0.08 4.36 -18.68
C HIS A 64 1.04 4.21 -19.73
N TYR A 65 1.78 3.11 -19.69
CA TYR A 65 2.84 2.83 -20.66
C TYR A 65 2.32 2.64 -22.10
N ILE A 66 1.09 2.12 -22.26
CA ILE A 66 0.42 2.06 -23.56
C ILE A 66 0.15 3.49 -24.07
N ASP A 67 -0.42 4.35 -23.22
CA ASP A 67 -0.75 5.73 -23.58
C ASP A 67 0.50 6.57 -23.90
N ASP A 68 1.61 6.29 -23.20
CA ASP A 68 2.89 6.94 -23.43
C ASP A 68 3.63 6.39 -24.67
N GLY A 69 3.07 5.37 -25.33
CA GLY A 69 3.64 4.74 -26.52
C GLY A 69 4.90 3.91 -26.24
N LEU A 70 5.11 3.49 -25.00
CA LEU A 70 6.23 2.63 -24.58
C LEU A 70 5.92 1.15 -24.78
N VAL A 71 4.64 0.77 -24.71
CA VAL A 71 4.19 -0.62 -24.83
C VAL A 71 3.12 -0.75 -25.90
N ASP A 72 3.28 -1.78 -26.73
CA ASP A 72 2.26 -2.31 -27.64
C ASP A 72 1.77 -3.64 -27.05
N LEU A 73 0.71 -3.57 -26.24
CA LEU A 73 0.17 -4.72 -25.54
C LEU A 73 -0.63 -5.61 -26.46
N LYS A 74 -0.17 -6.82 -26.70
CA LYS A 74 -0.79 -7.80 -27.59
C LYS A 74 -1.97 -8.53 -26.97
N GLY A 75 -1.94 -8.74 -25.64
CA GLY A 75 -3.01 -9.37 -24.90
C GLY A 75 -2.68 -9.55 -23.43
N ILE A 76 -3.71 -9.89 -22.66
CA ILE A 76 -3.62 -10.19 -21.23
C ILE A 76 -4.11 -11.62 -21.00
N ILE A 77 -3.34 -12.39 -20.26
CA ILE A 77 -3.70 -13.73 -19.79
C ILE A 77 -4.08 -13.64 -18.32
N VAL A 78 -5.27 -14.10 -17.97
CA VAL A 78 -5.73 -14.25 -16.59
C VAL A 78 -5.52 -15.70 -16.19
N ASP A 79 -4.47 -15.98 -15.45
CA ASP A 79 -4.06 -17.34 -15.15
C ASP A 79 -4.63 -17.91 -13.83
N ARG A 80 -5.50 -17.14 -13.18
CA ARG A 80 -6.36 -17.58 -12.07
C ARG A 80 -7.78 -17.86 -12.61
N GLU A 81 -8.30 -19.08 -12.35
CA GLU A 81 -9.64 -19.47 -12.77
C GLU A 81 -10.72 -18.51 -12.21
N GLY A 82 -11.75 -18.25 -13.01
CA GLY A 82 -12.94 -17.50 -12.61
C GLY A 82 -13.25 -16.30 -13.51
N GLU A 83 -14.49 -16.26 -13.99
CA GLU A 83 -14.97 -15.22 -14.91
C GLU A 83 -14.88 -13.81 -14.31
N LYS A 84 -15.07 -13.67 -12.99
CA LYS A 84 -14.93 -12.38 -12.31
C LYS A 84 -13.48 -11.88 -12.31
N ASN A 85 -12.48 -12.76 -12.35
CA ASN A 85 -11.09 -12.36 -12.44
C ASN A 85 -10.78 -11.75 -13.81
N ALA A 86 -11.32 -12.32 -14.88
CA ALA A 86 -11.30 -11.68 -16.21
C ALA A 86 -12.15 -10.39 -16.24
N GLY A 87 -13.23 -10.34 -15.47
CA GLY A 87 -14.06 -9.14 -15.31
C GLY A 87 -13.33 -7.95 -14.71
N ILE A 88 -12.31 -8.18 -13.87
CA ILE A 88 -11.43 -7.13 -13.35
C ILE A 88 -10.64 -6.50 -14.50
N VAL A 89 -10.06 -7.33 -15.35
CA VAL A 89 -9.29 -6.86 -16.53
C VAL A 89 -10.19 -6.05 -17.45
N ASP A 90 -11.43 -6.50 -17.68
CA ASP A 90 -12.41 -5.76 -18.49
C ASP A 90 -12.75 -4.38 -17.89
N ILE A 91 -12.91 -4.30 -16.55
CA ILE A 91 -13.12 -3.03 -15.87
C ILE A 91 -11.94 -2.09 -16.13
N PHE A 92 -10.70 -2.55 -15.94
CA PHE A 92 -9.51 -1.72 -16.14
C PHE A 92 -9.34 -1.32 -17.61
N ASN A 93 -9.49 -2.24 -18.55
CA ASN A 93 -9.42 -1.95 -19.97
C ASN A 93 -10.44 -0.88 -20.38
N ASN A 94 -11.69 -0.98 -19.91
CA ASN A 94 -12.69 0.06 -20.15
C ASN A 94 -12.37 1.37 -19.44
N TYR A 95 -11.89 1.31 -18.20
CA TYR A 95 -11.56 2.50 -17.40
C TYR A 95 -10.43 3.31 -18.04
N TYR A 96 -9.39 2.64 -18.54
CA TYR A 96 -8.24 3.28 -19.19
C TYR A 96 -8.41 3.51 -20.70
N GLY A 97 -9.56 3.16 -21.28
CA GLY A 97 -9.88 3.45 -22.67
C GLY A 97 -9.33 2.45 -23.70
N HIS A 98 -8.96 1.25 -23.27
CA HIS A 98 -8.42 0.18 -24.12
C HIS A 98 -9.28 -1.10 -24.10
N PRO A 99 -10.60 -1.02 -24.39
CA PRO A 99 -11.52 -2.16 -24.25
C PRO A 99 -11.25 -3.30 -25.23
N ASP A 100 -10.49 -3.07 -26.29
CA ASP A 100 -10.26 -4.03 -27.38
C ASP A 100 -9.02 -4.91 -27.15
N ILE A 101 -8.30 -4.76 -26.03
CA ILE A 101 -7.16 -5.62 -25.69
C ILE A 101 -7.64 -7.07 -25.53
N PRO A 102 -7.07 -8.03 -26.31
CA PRO A 102 -7.45 -9.43 -26.21
C PRO A 102 -7.19 -10.02 -24.81
N VAL A 103 -8.14 -10.79 -24.27
CA VAL A 103 -8.02 -11.45 -22.98
C VAL A 103 -8.20 -12.96 -23.13
N GLY A 104 -7.35 -13.75 -22.49
CA GLY A 104 -7.48 -15.21 -22.32
C GLY A 104 -7.70 -15.56 -20.85
N LEU A 105 -8.43 -16.62 -20.59
CA LEU A 105 -8.76 -17.04 -19.22
C LEU A 105 -8.30 -18.48 -18.98
N GLU A 106 -7.57 -18.70 -17.89
CA GLU A 106 -7.21 -20.04 -17.43
C GLU A 106 -8.43 -20.78 -16.87
N ARG A 107 -8.62 -22.03 -17.29
CA ARG A 107 -9.73 -22.88 -16.83
C ARG A 107 -9.28 -24.20 -16.19
N ASN A 108 -8.00 -24.57 -16.34
CA ASN A 108 -7.41 -25.78 -15.80
C ASN A 108 -6.16 -25.47 -14.97
N GLY A 109 -6.20 -24.37 -14.26
CA GLY A 109 -5.08 -23.85 -13.49
C GLY A 109 -4.96 -24.45 -12.08
N VAL A 110 -4.40 -23.63 -11.18
CA VAL A 110 -4.24 -23.98 -9.77
C VAL A 110 -5.61 -24.16 -9.12
N LYS A 111 -5.84 -25.28 -8.47
CA LYS A 111 -7.08 -25.55 -7.76
C LYS A 111 -7.07 -24.88 -6.39
N ASN A 112 -8.11 -24.07 -6.10
CA ASN A 112 -8.30 -23.36 -4.84
C ASN A 112 -7.04 -22.56 -4.39
N PRO A 113 -6.48 -21.72 -5.26
CA PRO A 113 -5.34 -20.93 -4.87
C PRO A 113 -5.70 -20.01 -3.70
N ARG A 114 -4.73 -19.79 -2.78
CA ARG A 114 -4.94 -18.89 -1.65
C ARG A 114 -5.40 -17.52 -2.15
N CYS A 115 -6.46 -17.00 -1.55
CA CYS A 115 -6.95 -15.66 -1.78
C CYS A 115 -6.64 -14.79 -0.56
N PHE A 116 -5.88 -13.71 -0.75
CA PHE A 116 -5.53 -12.77 0.29
C PHE A 116 -6.61 -11.69 0.44
N ILE A 117 -7.10 -11.17 -0.68
CA ILE A 117 -8.11 -10.11 -0.75
C ILE A 117 -9.07 -10.47 -1.89
N PRO A 118 -10.35 -10.78 -1.62
CA PRO A 118 -11.31 -11.20 -2.65
C PRO A 118 -11.88 -9.99 -3.42
N TYR A 119 -11.01 -9.20 -4.04
CA TYR A 119 -11.40 -7.93 -4.67
C TYR A 119 -12.15 -8.10 -6.01
N ASN A 120 -12.25 -9.31 -6.54
CA ASN A 120 -13.07 -9.58 -7.73
C ASN A 120 -14.57 -9.26 -7.53
N GLY A 121 -14.99 -9.02 -6.29
CA GLY A 121 -16.30 -8.49 -5.97
C GLY A 121 -16.58 -7.08 -6.52
N ILE A 122 -15.56 -6.32 -6.97
CA ILE A 122 -15.79 -5.01 -7.64
C ILE A 122 -16.64 -5.16 -8.91
N CYS A 123 -16.66 -6.35 -9.52
CA CYS A 123 -17.52 -6.67 -10.66
C CYS A 123 -19.02 -6.58 -10.34
N ASP A 124 -19.40 -6.68 -9.06
CA ASP A 124 -20.79 -6.68 -8.60
C ASP A 124 -21.20 -5.32 -8.00
N LEU A 125 -20.27 -4.36 -7.87
CA LEU A 125 -20.57 -3.05 -7.31
C LEU A 125 -21.55 -2.28 -8.20
N LYS A 126 -22.48 -1.60 -7.55
CA LYS A 126 -23.52 -0.79 -8.18
C LYS A 126 -23.45 0.63 -7.71
N ASP A 127 -23.86 1.55 -8.57
CA ASP A 127 -24.08 2.95 -8.22
C ASP A 127 -25.40 3.15 -7.43
N ASP A 128 -25.68 4.38 -7.04
CA ASP A 128 -26.88 4.75 -6.30
C ASP A 128 -28.21 4.46 -7.04
N ASN A 129 -28.15 4.24 -8.36
CA ASN A 129 -29.30 3.93 -9.21
C ASN A 129 -29.42 2.41 -9.46
N GLY A 130 -28.51 1.60 -8.88
CA GLY A 130 -28.49 0.15 -9.04
C GLY A 130 -27.85 -0.33 -10.35
N ALA A 131 -27.27 0.54 -11.15
CA ALA A 131 -26.49 0.18 -12.34
C ALA A 131 -25.06 -0.27 -11.94
N PRO A 132 -24.39 -1.10 -12.78
CA PRO A 132 -23.01 -1.48 -12.52
C PRO A 132 -22.12 -0.25 -12.32
N LEU A 133 -21.32 -0.23 -11.25
CA LEU A 133 -20.43 0.89 -10.93
C LEU A 133 -19.37 1.11 -12.01
N PHE A 134 -18.84 0.02 -12.56
CA PHE A 134 -17.84 0.06 -13.63
C PHE A 134 -18.38 -0.57 -14.91
N LYS A 135 -18.07 0.06 -16.04
CA LYS A 135 -18.41 -0.47 -17.36
C LYS A 135 -17.63 -1.75 -17.62
N ARG A 136 -18.32 -2.75 -18.16
CA ARG A 136 -17.76 -3.99 -18.71
C ARG A 136 -18.36 -4.23 -20.08
N THR A 137 -17.53 -4.70 -21.01
CA THR A 137 -17.92 -4.95 -22.40
C THR A 137 -17.66 -6.39 -22.83
N MET A 138 -16.90 -7.13 -22.05
CA MET A 138 -16.44 -8.48 -22.36
C MET A 138 -17.38 -9.54 -21.78
N ASP A 139 -17.68 -10.57 -22.56
CA ASP A 139 -18.34 -11.78 -22.10
C ASP A 139 -17.27 -12.81 -21.71
N ALA A 140 -16.97 -12.88 -20.43
CA ALA A 140 -15.90 -13.74 -19.90
C ALA A 140 -16.14 -15.23 -20.18
N SER A 141 -17.39 -15.67 -20.35
CA SER A 141 -17.72 -17.07 -20.69
C SER A 141 -17.22 -17.50 -22.07
N LYS A 142 -17.02 -16.52 -22.98
CA LYS A 142 -16.58 -16.73 -24.38
C LYS A 142 -15.09 -16.53 -24.60
N LEU A 143 -14.36 -16.19 -23.56
CA LEU A 143 -12.91 -15.99 -23.68
C LEU A 143 -12.22 -17.30 -24.07
N PRO A 144 -11.18 -17.23 -24.93
CA PRO A 144 -10.34 -18.39 -25.21
C PRO A 144 -9.57 -18.81 -23.95
N ASP A 145 -9.19 -20.08 -23.92
CA ASP A 145 -8.23 -20.56 -22.92
C ASP A 145 -6.92 -19.77 -23.04
N GLY A 146 -6.28 -19.46 -21.91
CA GLY A 146 -5.11 -18.61 -21.87
C GLY A 146 -3.98 -19.06 -22.82
N TYR A 147 -3.63 -20.36 -22.80
CA TYR A 147 -2.60 -20.89 -23.68
C TYR A 147 -2.97 -20.81 -25.19
N LYS A 148 -4.27 -20.90 -25.53
CA LYS A 148 -4.74 -20.71 -26.91
C LYS A 148 -4.61 -19.26 -27.36
N LEU A 149 -4.88 -18.31 -26.46
CA LEU A 149 -4.62 -16.91 -26.74
C LEU A 149 -3.12 -16.66 -26.98
N TYR A 150 -2.24 -17.22 -26.13
CA TYR A 150 -0.79 -17.16 -26.39
C TYR A 150 -0.44 -17.66 -27.80
N ARG A 151 -0.93 -18.84 -28.19
CA ARG A 151 -0.67 -19.39 -29.51
C ARG A 151 -1.12 -18.46 -30.64
N LYS A 152 -2.34 -17.91 -30.52
CA LYS A 152 -2.91 -16.95 -31.48
C LYS A 152 -2.07 -15.67 -31.59
N LEU A 153 -1.60 -15.12 -30.47
CA LEU A 153 -0.79 -13.91 -30.45
C LEU A 153 0.61 -14.16 -31.01
N LEU A 154 1.27 -15.22 -30.55
CA LEU A 154 2.60 -15.59 -31.00
C LEU A 154 2.64 -15.94 -32.48
N SER A 155 1.60 -16.60 -33.04
CA SER A 155 1.56 -16.94 -34.47
C SER A 155 1.58 -15.72 -35.38
N LYS A 156 1.12 -14.56 -34.88
CA LYS A 156 1.07 -13.29 -35.61
C LYS A 156 2.27 -12.38 -35.37
N ALA A 157 3.10 -12.69 -34.39
CA ALA A 157 4.22 -11.87 -34.00
C ALA A 157 5.43 -12.08 -34.93
N GLU A 158 6.25 -11.06 -35.04
CA GLU A 158 7.58 -11.20 -35.65
C GLU A 158 8.48 -12.09 -34.79
N ASP A 159 9.50 -12.69 -35.40
CA ASP A 159 10.44 -13.53 -34.67
C ASP A 159 11.23 -12.70 -33.66
N ASN A 160 11.45 -13.27 -32.47
CA ASN A 160 12.23 -12.64 -31.39
C ASN A 160 11.77 -11.21 -31.04
N SER A 161 10.45 -10.96 -31.02
CA SER A 161 9.86 -9.64 -30.80
C SER A 161 9.08 -9.50 -29.52
N ILE A 162 8.47 -10.57 -29.02
CA ILE A 162 7.56 -10.54 -27.88
C ILE A 162 8.32 -10.58 -26.55
N VAL A 163 7.95 -9.66 -25.66
CA VAL A 163 8.30 -9.71 -24.24
C VAL A 163 7.10 -10.24 -23.46
N VAL A 164 7.29 -11.29 -22.70
CA VAL A 164 6.28 -11.83 -21.78
C VAL A 164 6.57 -11.31 -20.38
N VAL A 165 5.56 -10.74 -19.72
CA VAL A 165 5.61 -10.38 -18.30
C VAL A 165 4.67 -11.33 -17.55
N ALA A 166 5.26 -12.27 -16.81
CA ALA A 166 4.56 -13.33 -16.08
C ALA A 166 4.62 -13.03 -14.57
N ILE A 167 3.53 -12.54 -14.02
CA ILE A 167 3.42 -12.12 -12.63
C ILE A 167 2.43 -12.98 -11.82
N GLY A 168 1.83 -13.98 -12.46
CA GLY A 168 0.96 -14.97 -11.83
C GLY A 168 1.59 -16.38 -11.77
N PHE A 169 0.76 -17.40 -11.91
CA PHE A 169 1.17 -18.80 -11.89
C PHE A 169 1.84 -19.21 -13.22
N ALA A 170 2.66 -20.27 -13.21
CA ALA A 170 3.25 -20.81 -14.43
C ALA A 170 2.31 -21.78 -15.20
N THR A 171 1.01 -21.79 -14.88
CA THR A 171 0.04 -22.77 -15.42
C THR A 171 -0.18 -22.60 -16.91
N THR A 172 -0.53 -21.42 -17.35
CA THR A 172 -0.81 -21.12 -18.76
C THR A 172 0.43 -21.28 -19.64
N LEU A 173 1.62 -20.88 -19.15
CA LEU A 173 2.88 -21.06 -19.86
C LEU A 173 3.26 -22.54 -19.97
N SER A 174 3.03 -23.34 -18.93
CA SER A 174 3.29 -24.79 -19.01
C SER A 174 2.36 -25.49 -20.00
N GLN A 175 1.07 -25.11 -20.02
CA GLN A 175 0.12 -25.62 -21.00
C GLN A 175 0.51 -25.21 -22.43
N LEU A 176 0.99 -23.99 -22.63
CA LEU A 176 1.53 -23.54 -23.91
C LEU A 176 2.70 -24.44 -24.33
N PHE A 177 3.66 -24.70 -23.45
CA PHE A 177 4.84 -25.53 -23.76
C PHE A 177 4.48 -26.98 -24.09
N GLU A 178 3.39 -27.50 -23.55
CA GLU A 178 2.91 -28.86 -23.80
C GLU A 178 1.93 -28.97 -24.97
N SER A 179 1.48 -27.82 -25.52
CA SER A 179 0.52 -27.82 -26.62
C SER A 179 1.15 -28.24 -27.95
N GLY A 180 0.43 -29.03 -28.74
CA GLY A 180 0.76 -29.34 -30.13
C GLY A 180 0.41 -28.25 -31.13
N GLY A 181 0.53 -28.53 -32.41
CA GLY A 181 0.03 -27.65 -33.47
C GLY A 181 -1.51 -27.52 -33.42
N ASP A 182 -2.03 -26.37 -33.87
CA ASP A 182 -3.45 -26.04 -33.92
C ASP A 182 -3.80 -25.15 -35.11
N GLU A 183 -5.01 -24.58 -35.11
CA GLU A 183 -5.51 -23.67 -36.16
C GLU A 183 -4.69 -22.38 -36.33
N TYR A 184 -3.88 -21.99 -35.37
CA TYR A 184 -3.04 -20.78 -35.42
C TYR A 184 -1.63 -21.07 -35.95
N SER A 185 -1.09 -22.26 -35.68
CA SER A 185 0.26 -22.65 -36.10
C SER A 185 0.46 -24.17 -36.07
N ASN A 186 1.15 -24.70 -37.06
CA ASN A 186 1.58 -26.11 -37.07
C ASN A 186 2.72 -26.41 -36.08
N LEU A 187 3.40 -25.38 -35.57
CA LEU A 187 4.45 -25.54 -34.56
C LEU A 187 3.84 -25.92 -33.21
N SER A 188 4.55 -26.72 -32.43
CA SER A 188 4.23 -26.89 -31.02
C SER A 188 4.30 -25.55 -30.29
N GLY A 189 3.61 -25.41 -29.15
CA GLY A 189 3.63 -24.16 -28.39
C GLY A 189 5.04 -23.78 -27.92
N LEU A 190 5.88 -24.78 -27.56
CA LEU A 190 7.27 -24.54 -27.19
C LEU A 190 8.12 -24.03 -28.36
N GLU A 191 7.95 -24.62 -29.56
CA GLU A 191 8.66 -24.16 -30.76
C GLU A 191 8.22 -22.74 -31.16
N LEU A 192 6.92 -22.47 -31.10
CA LEU A 192 6.37 -21.16 -31.37
C LEU A 192 6.88 -20.12 -30.37
N PHE A 193 6.89 -20.44 -29.08
CA PHE A 193 7.44 -19.59 -28.03
C PHE A 193 8.93 -19.30 -28.27
N LYS A 194 9.72 -20.34 -28.53
CA LYS A 194 11.17 -20.24 -28.80
C LYS A 194 11.48 -19.36 -30.02
N GLN A 195 10.61 -19.34 -31.00
CA GLN A 195 10.79 -18.54 -32.22
C GLN A 195 10.40 -17.08 -31.98
N LYS A 196 9.33 -16.80 -31.23
CA LYS A 196 8.68 -15.50 -31.18
C LYS A 196 9.04 -14.66 -29.96
N VAL A 197 9.36 -15.31 -28.83
CA VAL A 197 9.63 -14.62 -27.57
C VAL A 197 11.09 -14.24 -27.46
N LYS A 198 11.32 -12.96 -27.16
CA LYS A 198 12.63 -12.36 -26.94
C LYS A 198 13.10 -12.52 -25.49
N ALA A 199 12.20 -12.23 -24.55
CA ALA A 199 12.49 -12.26 -23.13
C ALA A 199 11.24 -12.56 -22.30
N VAL A 200 11.44 -13.14 -21.13
CA VAL A 200 10.42 -13.29 -20.09
C VAL A 200 10.88 -12.57 -18.84
N TYR A 201 10.07 -11.67 -18.36
CA TYR A 201 10.18 -11.09 -17.02
C TYR A 201 9.18 -11.81 -16.13
N ILE A 202 9.65 -12.41 -15.03
CA ILE A 202 8.81 -13.28 -14.19
C ILE A 202 8.97 -12.98 -12.70
N GLN A 203 7.84 -12.84 -12.00
CA GLN A 203 7.83 -12.71 -10.55
C GLN A 203 8.07 -14.08 -9.91
N SER A 204 9.32 -14.36 -9.52
CA SER A 204 9.69 -15.67 -8.99
C SER A 204 11.01 -15.65 -8.22
N GLY A 205 11.15 -16.59 -7.29
CA GLY A 205 12.38 -16.81 -6.54
C GLY A 205 12.53 -15.96 -5.28
N ARG A 206 13.53 -16.32 -4.50
CA ARG A 206 14.09 -15.60 -3.36
C ARG A 206 15.58 -15.94 -3.34
N PHE A 207 16.44 -15.01 -3.73
CA PHE A 207 17.88 -15.28 -3.94
C PHE A 207 18.74 -14.60 -2.88
N GLU A 208 18.28 -14.58 -1.62
CA GLU A 208 19.07 -14.13 -0.48
C GLU A 208 19.88 -15.27 0.13
N ALA A 209 20.94 -14.94 0.86
CA ALA A 209 21.76 -15.95 1.51
C ALA A 209 20.92 -16.78 2.51
N GLY A 210 20.85 -18.09 2.26
CA GLY A 210 20.09 -19.02 3.11
C GLY A 210 18.60 -19.15 2.76
N ASP A 211 18.10 -18.44 1.76
CA ASP A 211 16.72 -18.58 1.28
C ASP A 211 16.72 -19.00 -0.20
N SER A 212 16.16 -20.17 -0.48
CA SER A 212 16.04 -20.74 -1.84
C SER A 212 14.58 -20.98 -2.25
N LEU A 213 13.60 -20.48 -1.49
CA LEU A 213 12.18 -20.65 -1.82
C LEU A 213 11.83 -20.01 -3.17
N SER A 214 11.01 -20.69 -3.95
CA SER A 214 10.72 -20.29 -5.33
C SER A 214 9.69 -19.15 -5.48
N GLY A 215 9.21 -18.57 -4.38
CA GLY A 215 8.11 -17.60 -4.39
C GLY A 215 6.73 -18.27 -4.34
N TYR A 216 5.69 -17.51 -3.99
CA TYR A 216 4.34 -18.07 -3.82
C TYR A 216 3.78 -18.63 -5.13
N ASN A 217 3.79 -17.85 -6.21
CA ASN A 217 3.19 -18.25 -7.49
C ASN A 217 3.77 -19.58 -8.01
N MET A 218 5.09 -19.73 -7.91
CA MET A 218 5.76 -20.94 -8.38
C MET A 218 5.45 -22.15 -7.49
N ARG A 219 5.29 -21.95 -6.17
CA ARG A 219 4.95 -23.05 -5.24
C ARG A 219 3.49 -23.47 -5.36
N ALA A 220 2.58 -22.52 -5.55
CA ALA A 220 1.16 -22.80 -5.75
C ALA A 220 0.91 -23.65 -7.00
N ALA A 221 1.76 -23.50 -8.00
CA ALA A 221 1.73 -24.24 -9.26
C ALA A 221 3.01 -25.09 -9.46
N SER A 222 3.49 -25.79 -8.42
CA SER A 222 4.84 -26.37 -8.40
C SER A 222 5.14 -27.33 -9.55
N LYS A 223 4.19 -28.17 -9.93
CA LYS A 223 4.33 -29.09 -11.08
C LYS A 223 4.42 -28.35 -12.41
N GLN A 224 3.58 -27.36 -12.61
CA GLN A 224 3.59 -26.53 -13.82
C GLN A 224 4.85 -25.68 -13.90
N SER A 225 5.29 -25.13 -12.75
CA SER A 225 6.58 -24.43 -12.66
C SER A 225 7.75 -25.35 -13.02
N ALA A 226 7.74 -26.60 -12.58
CA ALA A 226 8.75 -27.59 -12.97
C ALA A 226 8.76 -27.84 -14.48
N ILE A 227 7.60 -27.93 -15.12
CA ILE A 227 7.48 -28.05 -16.59
C ILE A 227 8.05 -26.80 -17.26
N PHE A 228 7.64 -25.61 -16.83
CA PHE A 228 8.09 -24.34 -17.38
C PHE A 228 9.62 -24.22 -17.32
N TYR A 229 10.21 -24.32 -16.14
CA TYR A 229 11.65 -24.13 -15.96
C TYR A 229 12.50 -25.24 -16.63
N SER A 230 12.02 -26.49 -16.62
CA SER A 230 12.75 -27.59 -17.26
C SER A 230 12.77 -27.55 -18.80
N LYS A 231 11.75 -26.92 -19.40
CA LYS A 231 11.60 -26.78 -20.85
C LYS A 231 11.96 -25.39 -21.36
N PHE A 232 12.33 -24.45 -20.46
CA PHE A 232 12.58 -23.06 -20.83
C PHE A 232 13.72 -22.94 -21.87
N PRO A 233 13.51 -22.23 -23.00
CA PRO A 233 14.50 -22.20 -24.07
C PRO A 233 15.75 -21.39 -23.71
N GLU A 234 16.93 -21.94 -23.93
CA GLU A 234 18.22 -21.30 -23.64
C GLU A 234 18.48 -19.99 -24.41
N LYS A 235 17.77 -19.77 -25.55
CA LYS A 235 17.93 -18.57 -26.36
C LYS A 235 17.02 -17.41 -25.95
N VAL A 236 16.09 -17.65 -25.05
CA VAL A 236 15.16 -16.63 -24.53
C VAL A 236 15.72 -16.12 -23.21
N ASP A 237 15.85 -14.81 -23.07
CA ASP A 237 16.30 -14.21 -21.81
C ASP A 237 15.23 -14.38 -20.72
N LEU A 238 15.66 -14.75 -19.51
CA LEU A 238 14.82 -14.92 -18.33
C LEU A 238 15.25 -13.96 -17.24
N ILE A 239 14.42 -12.96 -16.95
CA ILE A 239 14.68 -11.98 -15.90
C ILE A 239 13.70 -12.20 -14.74
N MET A 240 14.23 -12.60 -13.60
CA MET A 240 13.42 -12.91 -12.43
C MET A 240 13.33 -11.72 -11.48
N SER A 241 12.12 -11.44 -11.00
CA SER A 241 11.84 -10.45 -9.95
C SER A 241 11.56 -11.20 -8.65
N PRO A 242 12.55 -11.32 -7.74
CA PRO A 242 12.40 -12.11 -6.52
C PRO A 242 11.45 -11.44 -5.52
N SER A 243 10.71 -12.25 -4.75
CA SER A 243 9.76 -11.75 -3.76
C SER A 243 10.39 -10.83 -2.71
N ASN A 244 11.63 -11.10 -2.29
CA ASN A 244 12.35 -10.27 -1.32
C ASN A 244 12.66 -8.85 -1.83
N ILE A 245 12.64 -8.61 -3.14
CA ILE A 245 12.75 -7.27 -3.73
C ILE A 245 11.43 -6.51 -3.58
N GLY A 246 10.32 -7.10 -4.01
CA GLY A 246 8.99 -6.50 -3.85
C GLY A 246 8.58 -6.30 -2.38
N ASP A 247 9.08 -7.15 -1.46
CA ASP A 247 8.88 -7.01 -0.01
C ASP A 247 9.35 -5.66 0.54
N LYS A 248 10.31 -5.01 -0.09
CA LYS A 248 10.85 -3.71 0.32
C LYS A 248 9.97 -2.52 -0.11
N MET A 249 9.03 -2.73 -1.03
CA MET A 249 8.15 -1.68 -1.56
C MET A 249 6.73 -1.90 -1.07
N ASN A 250 6.35 -1.25 0.03
CA ASN A 250 5.04 -1.42 0.65
C ASN A 250 4.15 -0.20 0.40
N TYR A 251 3.16 -0.34 -0.49
CA TYR A 251 2.19 0.71 -0.77
C TYR A 251 1.03 0.62 0.23
N LEU A 252 0.94 1.61 1.11
CA LEU A 252 0.01 1.58 2.22
C LEU A 252 -1.41 1.93 1.78
N PRO A 253 -2.46 1.30 2.34
CA PRO A 253 -3.85 1.55 1.96
C PRO A 253 -4.26 3.01 2.02
N GLN A 254 -3.84 3.72 3.07
CA GLN A 254 -4.10 5.15 3.21
C GLN A 254 -3.42 5.97 2.10
N ASP A 255 -2.22 5.59 1.70
CA ASP A 255 -1.49 6.26 0.62
C ASP A 255 -2.18 6.04 -0.72
N VAL A 256 -2.66 4.81 -0.98
CA VAL A 256 -3.42 4.49 -2.20
C VAL A 256 -4.68 5.35 -2.29
N VAL A 257 -5.50 5.36 -1.24
CA VAL A 257 -6.76 6.12 -1.22
C VAL A 257 -6.53 7.60 -1.43
N ALA A 258 -5.45 8.13 -0.91
CA ALA A 258 -5.17 9.53 -1.03
C ALA A 258 -4.46 9.92 -2.34
N ASP A 259 -3.60 9.08 -2.87
CA ASP A 259 -3.05 9.28 -4.22
C ASP A 259 -4.17 9.27 -5.27
N LEU A 260 -5.26 8.54 -5.00
CA LEU A 260 -6.50 8.53 -5.80
C LEU A 260 -7.56 9.54 -5.33
N SER A 261 -7.16 10.53 -4.58
CA SER A 261 -8.08 11.52 -4.01
C SER A 261 -8.74 12.42 -5.04
N TYR A 262 -8.18 12.52 -6.23
CA TYR A 262 -8.70 13.32 -7.34
C TYR A 262 -9.94 12.71 -8.02
N THR A 263 -10.28 11.46 -7.73
CA THR A 263 -11.39 10.75 -8.38
C THR A 263 -12.19 9.90 -7.40
N ASP A 264 -13.50 9.80 -7.63
CA ASP A 264 -14.40 8.89 -6.89
C ASP A 264 -14.58 7.54 -7.61
N TRP A 265 -14.14 7.45 -8.86
CA TRP A 265 -14.50 6.37 -9.80
C TRP A 265 -13.32 5.49 -10.21
N ASN A 266 -12.23 5.48 -9.49
CA ASN A 266 -11.09 4.63 -9.82
C ASN A 266 -11.31 3.20 -9.31
N PRO A 267 -11.09 2.15 -10.13
CA PRO A 267 -11.30 0.77 -9.72
C PRO A 267 -10.35 0.32 -8.60
N ILE A 268 -9.10 0.80 -8.55
CA ILE A 268 -8.18 0.54 -7.43
C ILE A 268 -8.74 1.15 -6.14
N LYS A 269 -9.21 2.40 -6.20
CA LYS A 269 -9.84 3.06 -5.05
C LYS A 269 -11.06 2.26 -4.55
N ALA A 270 -11.90 1.77 -5.45
CA ALA A 270 -13.05 0.93 -5.10
C ALA A 270 -12.63 -0.36 -4.40
N VAL A 271 -11.54 -1.01 -4.83
CA VAL A 271 -10.96 -2.17 -4.15
C VAL A 271 -10.55 -1.79 -2.73
N TYR A 272 -9.76 -0.74 -2.57
CA TYR A 272 -9.26 -0.30 -1.26
C TYR A 272 -10.35 0.21 -0.32
N THR A 273 -11.44 0.73 -0.85
CA THR A 273 -12.59 1.17 -0.05
C THR A 273 -13.43 -0.02 0.45
N ASN A 274 -13.56 -1.08 -0.36
CA ASN A 274 -14.53 -2.15 -0.08
C ASN A 274 -13.90 -3.46 0.42
N TYR A 275 -12.64 -3.77 0.08
CA TYR A 275 -12.10 -5.12 0.26
C TYR A 275 -10.77 -5.17 1.01
N THR A 276 -9.98 -4.10 1.09
CA THR A 276 -8.67 -4.16 1.72
C THR A 276 -8.72 -4.17 3.24
N CYS A 277 -7.78 -4.86 3.85
CA CYS A 277 -7.50 -4.76 5.27
C CYS A 277 -6.43 -3.66 5.54
N ASP A 278 -6.10 -3.42 6.81
CA ASP A 278 -5.16 -2.37 7.24
C ASP A 278 -3.69 -2.64 6.89
N THR A 279 -3.37 -3.73 6.19
CA THR A 279 -2.01 -4.06 5.77
C THR A 279 -1.71 -3.45 4.40
N GLY A 280 -0.49 -2.93 4.23
CA GLY A 280 -0.03 -2.45 2.94
C GLY A 280 0.13 -3.58 1.92
N GLN A 281 0.16 -3.21 0.64
CA GLN A 281 0.43 -4.13 -0.45
C GLN A 281 1.91 -4.03 -0.85
N ARG A 282 2.59 -5.16 -0.91
CA ARG A 282 3.94 -5.28 -1.47
C ARG A 282 3.86 -5.23 -2.99
N MET A 283 4.82 -4.54 -3.62
CA MET A 283 4.81 -4.30 -5.07
C MET A 283 5.64 -5.35 -5.83
N TRP A 284 5.28 -6.63 -5.69
CA TRP A 284 6.01 -7.72 -6.35
C TRP A 284 5.81 -7.68 -7.88
N ASP A 285 4.57 -7.65 -8.30
CA ASP A 285 4.14 -7.74 -9.70
C ASP A 285 4.44 -6.46 -10.46
N THR A 286 4.10 -5.32 -9.84
CA THR A 286 4.37 -4.00 -10.41
C THR A 286 5.87 -3.80 -10.64
N ASN A 287 6.72 -4.24 -9.70
CA ASN A 287 8.17 -4.16 -9.84
C ASN A 287 8.68 -4.98 -11.04
N CYS A 288 8.12 -6.17 -11.26
CA CYS A 288 8.45 -7.02 -12.40
C CYS A 288 8.09 -6.34 -13.74
N LEU A 289 6.87 -5.80 -13.84
CA LEU A 289 6.40 -5.09 -15.03
C LEU A 289 7.25 -3.85 -15.34
N VAL A 290 7.51 -3.02 -14.33
CA VAL A 290 8.27 -1.77 -14.51
C VAL A 290 9.68 -2.06 -15.01
N ASN A 291 10.35 -3.13 -14.49
CA ASN A 291 11.64 -3.57 -15.02
C ASN A 291 11.56 -3.94 -16.52
N ALA A 292 10.51 -4.66 -16.93
CA ALA A 292 10.34 -5.04 -18.33
C ALA A 292 10.19 -3.84 -19.28
N VAL A 293 9.64 -2.73 -18.80
CA VAL A 293 9.38 -1.52 -19.60
C VAL A 293 10.54 -0.54 -19.57
N LEU A 294 11.08 -0.23 -18.39
CA LEU A 294 12.16 0.75 -18.23
C LEU A 294 13.53 0.18 -18.59
N GLY A 295 13.64 -1.15 -18.59
CA GLY A 295 14.85 -1.86 -18.96
C GLY A 295 15.82 -2.10 -17.81
N ASP A 296 16.78 -2.97 -18.08
CA ASP A 296 17.71 -3.51 -17.09
C ASP A 296 18.69 -2.49 -16.51
N ASN A 297 18.86 -1.34 -17.16
CA ASN A 297 19.74 -0.27 -16.65
C ASN A 297 19.15 0.45 -15.44
N GLU A 298 17.83 0.42 -15.28
CA GLU A 298 17.11 1.00 -14.15
C GLU A 298 17.06 0.07 -12.92
N TYR A 299 17.54 -1.16 -13.07
CA TYR A 299 17.48 -2.19 -12.05
C TYR A 299 18.84 -2.85 -11.81
N HIS A 300 19.13 -3.17 -10.56
CA HIS A 300 20.32 -3.91 -10.22
C HIS A 300 20.11 -5.38 -10.55
N LEU A 301 20.72 -5.87 -11.59
CA LEU A 301 20.62 -7.28 -12.00
C LEU A 301 21.87 -8.09 -11.65
N SER A 302 21.66 -9.35 -11.31
CA SER A 302 22.73 -10.31 -11.10
C SER A 302 23.59 -10.48 -12.37
N PRO A 303 24.80 -11.01 -12.28
CA PRO A 303 25.47 -11.64 -13.42
C PRO A 303 24.56 -12.67 -14.09
N ARG A 304 24.83 -13.01 -15.36
CA ARG A 304 24.13 -14.10 -16.06
C ARG A 304 24.36 -15.44 -15.36
N GLY A 305 23.42 -16.34 -15.50
CA GLY A 305 23.50 -17.69 -14.94
C GLY A 305 22.41 -18.61 -15.44
N TRP A 306 22.34 -19.78 -14.85
CA TRP A 306 21.31 -20.78 -15.05
C TRP A 306 20.43 -20.88 -13.81
N VAL A 307 19.13 -21.03 -14.00
CA VAL A 307 18.19 -21.28 -12.92
C VAL A 307 17.71 -22.73 -12.96
N THR A 308 17.60 -23.35 -11.80
CA THR A 308 17.03 -24.69 -11.63
C THR A 308 15.87 -24.60 -10.64
N PHE A 309 14.70 -25.08 -11.06
CA PHE A 309 13.54 -25.24 -10.19
C PHE A 309 13.49 -26.68 -9.67
N ILE A 310 13.29 -26.84 -8.36
CA ILE A 310 13.18 -28.14 -7.69
C ILE A 310 11.78 -28.25 -7.10
N ASP A 311 10.95 -29.10 -7.70
CA ASP A 311 9.58 -29.34 -7.21
C ASP A 311 9.60 -30.10 -5.87
N LYS A 312 9.15 -29.44 -4.82
CA LYS A 312 8.92 -29.98 -3.48
C LYS A 312 7.54 -29.54 -2.95
N GLY A 313 6.59 -29.28 -3.86
CA GLY A 313 5.27 -28.72 -3.52
C GLY A 313 5.39 -27.35 -2.86
N GLU A 314 4.79 -27.15 -1.69
CA GLU A 314 4.85 -25.90 -0.93
C GLU A 314 6.27 -25.49 -0.50
N MET A 315 7.22 -26.39 -0.55
CA MET A 315 8.64 -26.15 -0.22
C MET A 315 9.52 -26.14 -1.46
N SER A 316 8.95 -25.93 -2.64
CA SER A 316 9.72 -25.87 -3.89
C SER A 316 10.78 -24.79 -3.85
N GLU A 317 11.94 -25.13 -4.37
CA GLU A 317 13.15 -24.30 -4.34
C GLU A 317 13.52 -23.81 -5.73
N MET A 318 14.26 -22.72 -5.77
CA MET A 318 14.85 -22.17 -6.97
C MET A 318 16.32 -21.86 -6.71
N LEU A 319 17.19 -22.48 -7.47
CA LEU A 319 18.63 -22.33 -7.36
C LEU A 319 19.17 -21.56 -8.56
N PHE A 320 20.04 -20.60 -8.31
CA PHE A 320 20.74 -19.85 -9.34
C PHE A 320 22.23 -20.19 -9.33
N LYS A 321 22.76 -20.54 -10.50
CA LYS A 321 24.19 -20.82 -10.70
C LYS A 321 24.75 -19.76 -11.66
N PRO A 322 25.67 -18.88 -11.21
CA PRO A 322 26.32 -17.93 -12.11
C PRO A 322 27.09 -18.65 -13.24
N ASP A 323 26.87 -18.20 -14.48
CA ASP A 323 27.54 -18.66 -15.69
C ASP A 323 27.40 -17.58 -16.78
N PRO A 324 28.48 -17.08 -17.38
CA PRO A 324 28.41 -16.04 -18.42
C PRO A 324 27.58 -16.46 -19.64
N ASN A 325 27.45 -17.76 -19.91
CA ASN A 325 26.65 -18.30 -21.02
C ASN A 325 25.17 -18.52 -20.65
N GLY A 326 24.80 -18.30 -19.39
CA GLY A 326 23.44 -18.48 -18.93
C GLY A 326 22.49 -17.45 -19.52
N ASN A 327 21.22 -17.82 -19.60
CA ASN A 327 20.15 -16.94 -20.10
C ASN A 327 19.32 -16.28 -18.99
N ALA A 328 19.60 -16.60 -17.74
CA ALA A 328 18.85 -16.10 -16.60
C ALA A 328 19.61 -15.01 -15.84
N ARG A 329 18.85 -14.04 -15.31
CA ARG A 329 19.28 -13.03 -14.36
C ARG A 329 18.18 -12.79 -13.33
N TYR A 330 18.50 -12.23 -12.17
CA TYR A 330 17.50 -11.81 -11.20
C TYR A 330 17.81 -10.42 -10.66
N GLN A 331 16.78 -9.71 -10.21
CA GLN A 331 16.94 -8.42 -9.55
C GLN A 331 17.62 -8.60 -8.20
N MET A 332 18.67 -7.82 -7.98
CA MET A 332 19.37 -7.74 -6.70
C MET A 332 18.83 -6.55 -5.89
N PRO A 333 18.93 -6.63 -4.54
CA PRO A 333 18.51 -5.53 -3.70
C PRO A 333 19.33 -4.27 -3.96
N GLY A 334 18.67 -3.12 -3.94
CA GLY A 334 19.28 -1.82 -3.81
C GLY A 334 19.28 -1.34 -2.35
N ASP A 335 19.68 -0.12 -2.12
CA ASP A 335 19.53 0.54 -0.82
C ASP A 335 18.06 1.01 -0.57
N SER A 336 17.80 1.59 0.59
CA SER A 336 16.46 2.07 0.93
C SER A 336 15.96 3.17 -0.01
N TYR A 337 16.86 4.06 -0.46
CA TYR A 337 16.55 5.13 -1.41
C TYR A 337 16.10 4.58 -2.77
N TYR A 338 16.77 3.55 -3.26
CA TYR A 338 16.40 2.87 -4.50
C TYR A 338 14.94 2.36 -4.47
N PHE A 339 14.55 1.67 -3.39
CA PHE A 339 13.18 1.14 -3.26
C PHE A 339 12.14 2.24 -3.08
N GLU A 340 12.49 3.31 -2.36
CA GLU A 340 11.63 4.47 -2.21
C GLU A 340 11.37 5.15 -3.55
N GLU A 341 12.40 5.33 -4.37
CA GLU A 341 12.28 5.91 -5.71
C GLU A 341 11.33 5.08 -6.60
N LYS A 342 11.50 3.75 -6.62
CA LYS A 342 10.64 2.84 -7.39
C LYS A 342 9.18 2.89 -6.90
N LEU A 343 8.95 2.89 -5.60
CA LEU A 343 7.61 3.04 -5.03
C LEU A 343 7.01 4.42 -5.37
N MET A 344 7.79 5.48 -5.30
CA MET A 344 7.34 6.84 -5.63
C MET A 344 6.96 6.98 -7.10
N ASP A 345 7.61 6.24 -8.00
CA ASP A 345 7.24 6.22 -9.42
C ASP A 345 5.86 5.58 -9.63
N ILE A 346 5.59 4.44 -8.99
CA ILE A 346 4.27 3.81 -8.98
C ILE A 346 3.20 4.79 -8.44
N ARG A 347 3.50 5.48 -7.35
CA ARG A 347 2.60 6.47 -6.74
C ARG A 347 2.33 7.66 -7.66
N ARG A 348 3.33 8.14 -8.40
CA ARG A 348 3.13 9.22 -9.39
C ARG A 348 2.14 8.81 -10.47
N HIS A 349 2.25 7.59 -11.01
CA HIS A 349 1.33 7.09 -12.02
C HIS A 349 -0.09 6.94 -11.46
N ASN A 350 -0.23 6.46 -10.24
CA ASN A 350 -1.54 6.38 -9.57
C ASN A 350 -2.22 7.76 -9.39
N ARG A 351 -1.44 8.85 -9.38
CA ARG A 351 -1.93 10.25 -9.29
C ARG A 351 -2.29 10.88 -10.63
N ILE A 352 -2.02 10.21 -11.74
CA ILE A 352 -2.34 10.76 -13.07
C ILE A 352 -3.85 10.78 -13.25
N ASN A 353 -4.40 11.98 -13.34
CA ASN A 353 -5.83 12.19 -13.59
C ASN A 353 -6.13 12.12 -15.08
N LYS A 354 -6.57 10.97 -15.58
CA LYS A 354 -7.02 10.80 -16.97
C LYS A 354 -8.52 10.99 -17.16
N TYR A 355 -9.28 11.00 -16.08
CA TYR A 355 -10.75 11.00 -16.11
C TYR A 355 -11.34 12.10 -15.26
N PRO A 356 -12.53 12.62 -15.62
CA PRO A 356 -13.23 13.62 -14.83
C PRO A 356 -13.44 13.12 -13.40
N SER A 357 -13.11 13.96 -12.45
CA SER A 357 -13.29 13.73 -11.02
C SER A 357 -14.39 14.63 -10.48
N ARG A 358 -15.17 14.14 -9.51
CA ARG A 358 -16.12 15.00 -8.76
C ARG A 358 -15.40 15.97 -7.85
N TYR A 359 -14.21 15.58 -7.39
CA TYR A 359 -13.40 16.37 -6.48
C TYR A 359 -11.97 16.47 -7.00
N THR A 360 -11.51 17.70 -7.18
CA THR A 360 -10.10 18.00 -7.42
C THR A 360 -9.59 18.83 -6.27
N ILE A 361 -8.60 18.34 -5.56
CA ILE A 361 -7.91 19.13 -4.54
C ILE A 361 -6.60 19.59 -5.15
N GLU A 362 -6.48 20.89 -5.36
CA GLU A 362 -5.19 21.48 -5.75
C GLU A 362 -4.19 21.33 -4.61
N ALA A 363 -3.07 20.66 -4.89
CA ALA A 363 -1.96 20.57 -3.97
C ALA A 363 -1.16 21.89 -4.00
N PRO A 364 -1.07 22.62 -2.89
CA PRO A 364 -0.14 23.73 -2.79
C PRO A 364 1.29 23.20 -2.80
N GLN A 365 2.24 24.07 -3.08
CA GLN A 365 3.66 23.76 -2.89
C GLN A 365 3.87 23.32 -1.42
N PRO A 366 4.42 22.15 -1.16
CA PRO A 366 4.50 21.60 0.18
C PRO A 366 5.51 22.38 1.03
N THR A 367 5.01 23.26 1.87
CA THR A 367 5.76 23.79 3.01
C THR A 367 5.08 23.26 4.27
N LEU A 368 5.70 22.30 4.88
CA LEU A 368 5.09 21.37 5.82
C LEU A 368 5.18 21.86 7.27
N LEU A 369 4.91 23.11 7.49
CA LEU A 369 4.69 23.61 8.83
C LEU A 369 3.21 23.52 9.18
N ASN A 370 2.90 23.26 10.43
CA ASN A 370 1.56 23.13 10.97
C ASN A 370 0.65 24.33 10.58
N THR A 371 1.22 25.54 10.63
CA THR A 371 0.55 26.78 10.20
C THR A 371 0.17 26.74 8.72
N ALA A 372 1.06 26.30 7.84
CA ALA A 372 0.79 26.22 6.40
C ALA A 372 -0.31 25.20 6.09
N ALA A 373 -0.31 24.05 6.78
CA ALA A 373 -1.37 23.06 6.65
C ALA A 373 -2.73 23.61 7.11
N THR A 374 -2.76 24.37 8.19
CA THR A 374 -3.97 25.00 8.72
C THR A 374 -4.49 26.08 7.76
N GLU A 375 -3.63 26.95 7.26
CA GLU A 375 -4.00 27.97 6.27
C GLU A 375 -4.51 27.36 4.96
N TRP A 376 -3.90 26.27 4.51
CA TRP A 376 -4.36 25.54 3.33
C TRP A 376 -5.74 24.90 3.56
N ALA A 377 -5.96 24.29 4.72
CA ALA A 377 -7.19 23.58 5.06
C ALA A 377 -8.38 24.53 5.27
N LYS A 378 -8.14 25.69 5.90
CA LYS A 378 -9.19 26.64 6.31
C LYS A 378 -10.17 27.02 5.20
N PRO A 379 -9.75 27.49 4.01
CA PRO A 379 -10.68 27.79 2.91
C PRO A 379 -11.26 26.53 2.25
N ARG A 380 -10.72 25.36 2.54
CA ARG A 380 -11.10 24.05 1.96
C ARG A 380 -11.89 23.17 2.92
N THR A 381 -12.21 23.64 4.12
CA THR A 381 -12.83 22.83 5.18
C THR A 381 -14.03 22.04 4.67
N LYS A 382 -14.96 22.69 3.98
CA LYS A 382 -16.13 22.01 3.40
C LYS A 382 -15.72 20.92 2.39
N LEU A 383 -14.81 21.21 1.50
CA LEU A 383 -14.33 20.25 0.49
C LEU A 383 -13.65 19.03 1.14
N LEU A 384 -12.85 19.26 2.19
CA LEU A 384 -12.18 18.18 2.93
C LEU A 384 -13.18 17.30 3.67
N ILE A 385 -14.22 17.92 4.26
CA ILE A 385 -15.33 17.22 4.91
C ILE A 385 -16.10 16.38 3.89
N ASP A 386 -16.54 16.98 2.79
CA ASP A 386 -17.30 16.29 1.74
C ASP A 386 -16.50 15.10 1.19
N LYS A 387 -15.18 15.28 1.01
CA LYS A 387 -14.28 14.24 0.55
C LYS A 387 -14.20 13.07 1.55
N TYR A 388 -14.02 13.35 2.83
CA TYR A 388 -13.99 12.33 3.85
C TYR A 388 -15.33 11.57 3.92
N LEU A 389 -16.44 12.30 3.91
CA LEU A 389 -17.78 11.72 3.97
C LEU A 389 -18.15 10.84 2.78
N ALA A 390 -17.50 11.03 1.64
CA ALA A 390 -17.71 10.19 0.47
C ALA A 390 -17.25 8.73 0.70
N THR A 391 -16.32 8.49 1.62
CA THR A 391 -15.74 7.17 1.91
C THR A 391 -16.02 6.67 3.33
N ALA A 392 -16.22 7.56 4.29
CA ALA A 392 -16.26 7.21 5.72
C ALA A 392 -17.59 6.60 6.20
N GLY A 393 -18.66 6.67 5.39
CA GLY A 393 -19.98 6.19 5.80
C GLY A 393 -20.50 6.93 7.04
N ASN A 394 -20.67 6.19 8.13
CA ASN A 394 -21.11 6.72 9.43
C ASN A 394 -19.98 6.72 10.49
N LYS A 395 -18.72 6.45 10.09
CA LYS A 395 -17.56 6.43 11.00
C LYS A 395 -16.81 7.76 10.94
N LEU A 396 -16.50 8.33 12.09
CA LEU A 396 -15.53 9.40 12.26
C LEU A 396 -14.28 8.81 12.91
N ASP A 397 -13.19 8.81 12.18
CA ASP A 397 -11.87 8.41 12.64
C ASP A 397 -10.87 9.52 12.28
N PRO A 398 -10.36 10.27 13.27
CA PRO A 398 -9.40 11.35 12.99
C PRO A 398 -8.12 10.89 12.31
N ASP A 399 -7.68 9.64 12.56
CA ASP A 399 -6.50 9.08 11.93
C ASP A 399 -6.74 8.82 10.43
N GLU A 400 -7.92 8.30 10.08
CA GLU A 400 -8.36 8.17 8.68
C GLU A 400 -8.59 9.53 8.03
N PHE A 401 -9.18 10.47 8.76
CA PHE A 401 -9.41 11.83 8.25
C PHE A 401 -8.12 12.52 7.80
N ARG A 402 -6.98 12.33 8.48
CA ARG A 402 -5.70 12.96 8.08
C ARG A 402 -5.27 12.66 6.65
N GLN A 403 -5.80 11.60 6.04
CA GLN A 403 -5.50 11.26 4.64
C GLN A 403 -5.88 12.38 3.66
N VAL A 404 -6.83 13.25 4.02
CA VAL A 404 -7.20 14.42 3.19
C VAL A 404 -6.05 15.40 3.00
N PHE A 405 -5.02 15.37 3.86
CA PHE A 405 -3.84 16.23 3.80
C PHE A 405 -2.69 15.66 2.96
N GLN A 406 -2.84 14.50 2.37
CA GLN A 406 -1.77 13.93 1.54
C GLN A 406 -1.38 14.80 0.34
N PRO A 407 -2.30 15.52 -0.34
CA PRO A 407 -1.91 16.41 -1.42
C PRO A 407 -0.89 17.48 -1.01
N ILE A 408 -0.77 17.75 0.29
CA ILE A 408 0.20 18.70 0.85
C ILE A 408 1.28 18.03 1.67
N GLY A 409 1.52 16.71 1.46
CA GLY A 409 2.68 15.99 1.96
C GLY A 409 2.49 15.22 3.26
N TYR A 410 1.25 14.95 3.70
CA TYR A 410 1.02 14.02 4.81
C TYR A 410 1.34 12.58 4.38
N TYR A 411 2.12 11.84 5.18
CA TYR A 411 2.52 10.45 4.88
C TYR A 411 2.40 9.49 6.08
N GLY A 412 1.65 9.87 7.13
CA GLY A 412 1.47 9.05 8.33
C GLY A 412 2.55 9.24 9.40
N GLY A 413 3.80 9.46 9.01
CA GLY A 413 4.91 9.72 9.93
C GLY A 413 5.04 11.17 10.41
N ASN A 414 4.40 12.13 9.75
CA ASN A 414 4.53 13.56 10.04
C ASN A 414 3.26 14.17 10.66
N VAL A 415 2.58 13.40 11.51
CA VAL A 415 1.30 13.78 12.16
C VAL A 415 1.34 15.17 12.80
N THR A 416 2.45 15.51 13.47
CA THR A 416 2.61 16.78 14.20
C THR A 416 2.42 18.00 13.29
N ALA A 417 2.88 17.91 12.03
CA ALA A 417 2.76 19.00 11.06
C ALA A 417 1.32 19.28 10.60
N TYR A 418 0.38 18.36 10.84
CA TYR A 418 -1.01 18.46 10.40
C TYR A 418 -2.01 18.51 11.55
N ARG A 419 -1.52 18.46 12.79
CA ARG A 419 -2.36 18.28 13.97
C ARG A 419 -3.38 19.40 14.18
N GLU A 420 -3.00 20.65 13.99
CA GLU A 420 -3.91 21.79 14.15
C GLU A 420 -4.93 21.85 13.03
N ALA A 421 -4.51 21.62 11.79
CA ALA A 421 -5.40 21.52 10.64
C ALA A 421 -6.43 20.39 10.83
N GLU A 422 -5.99 19.23 11.27
CA GLU A 422 -6.86 18.10 11.61
C GLU A 422 -7.89 18.48 12.68
N LEU A 423 -7.44 19.02 13.81
CA LEU A 423 -8.34 19.35 14.92
C LEU A 423 -9.42 20.36 14.50
N MET A 424 -9.03 21.36 13.71
CA MET A 424 -9.95 22.37 13.19
C MET A 424 -11.04 21.75 12.31
N VAL A 425 -10.65 20.93 11.34
CA VAL A 425 -11.61 20.37 10.38
C VAL A 425 -12.42 19.23 10.99
N VAL A 426 -11.82 18.37 11.83
CA VAL A 426 -12.52 17.27 12.52
C VAL A 426 -13.57 17.79 13.49
N ASP A 427 -13.36 18.94 14.11
CA ASP A 427 -14.37 19.55 14.98
C ASP A 427 -15.65 19.92 14.21
N GLU A 428 -15.50 20.52 13.03
CA GLU A 428 -16.63 20.83 12.15
C GLU A 428 -17.22 19.56 11.53
N LEU A 429 -16.39 18.63 11.07
CA LEU A 429 -16.80 17.32 10.55
C LEU A 429 -17.69 16.59 11.56
N TYR A 430 -17.31 16.60 12.84
CA TYR A 430 -18.11 15.95 13.88
C TYR A 430 -19.51 16.57 13.97
N THR A 431 -19.62 17.89 13.91
CA THR A 431 -20.92 18.59 13.87
C THR A 431 -21.75 18.17 12.65
N VAL A 432 -21.13 18.14 11.47
CA VAL A 432 -21.80 17.73 10.22
C VAL A 432 -22.30 16.28 10.30
N MET A 433 -21.51 15.38 10.88
CA MET A 433 -21.89 13.97 11.03
C MET A 433 -23.01 13.76 12.05
N LEU A 434 -23.02 14.52 13.14
CA LEU A 434 -24.14 14.53 14.09
C LEU A 434 -25.43 15.00 13.41
N ASP A 435 -25.40 16.13 12.69
CA ASP A 435 -26.55 16.64 11.96
C ASP A 435 -27.05 15.68 10.87
N ARG A 436 -26.13 14.99 10.18
CA ARG A 436 -26.48 13.97 9.20
C ARG A 436 -27.16 12.76 9.86
N ALA A 437 -26.63 12.29 10.99
CA ALA A 437 -27.21 11.16 11.73
C ALA A 437 -28.66 11.48 12.16
N VAL A 438 -28.87 12.64 12.76
CA VAL A 438 -30.20 13.08 13.23
C VAL A 438 -31.17 13.25 12.05
N ARG A 439 -30.77 13.88 10.96
CA ARG A 439 -31.61 14.02 9.76
C ARG A 439 -32.00 12.66 9.16
N ASN A 440 -31.17 11.65 9.30
CA ASN A 440 -31.45 10.28 8.87
C ASN A 440 -32.22 9.46 9.92
N GLY A 441 -32.78 10.10 10.94
CA GLY A 441 -33.55 9.43 12.00
C GLY A 441 -32.72 8.58 12.95
N LYS A 442 -31.39 8.75 12.97
CA LYS A 442 -30.51 7.99 13.85
C LYS A 442 -30.30 8.74 15.16
N ASN A 443 -30.55 8.07 16.29
CA ASN A 443 -30.36 8.62 17.64
C ASN A 443 -29.35 7.82 18.46
N THR A 444 -28.51 7.00 17.79
CA THR A 444 -27.54 6.13 18.40
C THR A 444 -26.12 6.54 18.03
N MET A 445 -25.18 6.37 18.95
CA MET A 445 -23.76 6.62 18.74
C MET A 445 -22.92 5.60 19.49
N THR A 446 -21.86 5.11 18.84
CA THR A 446 -20.83 4.29 19.48
C THR A 446 -19.52 5.06 19.51
N ILE A 447 -18.96 5.27 20.68
CA ILE A 447 -17.63 5.84 20.88
C ILE A 447 -16.67 4.69 21.16
N ILE A 448 -15.65 4.55 20.33
CA ILE A 448 -14.60 3.53 20.49
C ILE A 448 -13.34 4.25 20.97
N THR A 449 -12.87 3.93 22.17
CA THR A 449 -11.72 4.61 22.76
C THR A 449 -10.81 3.64 23.52
N GLY A 450 -9.62 4.09 23.88
CA GLY A 450 -8.56 3.32 24.52
C GLY A 450 -7.19 3.75 24.00
N ALA A 451 -6.13 3.23 24.60
CA ALA A 451 -4.76 3.57 24.22
C ALA A 451 -4.47 3.31 22.73
N PRO A 452 -3.50 4.02 22.12
CA PRO A 452 -3.02 3.70 20.79
C PRO A 452 -2.60 2.24 20.69
N ALA A 453 -2.89 1.60 19.57
CA ALA A 453 -2.54 0.20 19.28
C ALA A 453 -3.07 -0.84 20.29
N SER A 454 -4.05 -0.49 21.13
CA SER A 454 -4.69 -1.41 22.11
C SER A 454 -5.58 -2.48 21.46
N GLY A 455 -5.79 -2.43 20.13
CA GLY A 455 -6.63 -3.40 19.43
C GLY A 455 -8.08 -2.94 19.16
N LYS A 456 -8.38 -1.64 19.23
CA LYS A 456 -9.73 -1.06 19.01
C LYS A 456 -10.43 -1.60 17.78
N SER A 457 -9.82 -1.50 16.61
CA SER A 457 -10.42 -1.95 15.34
C SER A 457 -10.65 -3.46 15.31
N THR A 458 -9.77 -4.25 15.92
CA THR A 458 -9.93 -5.70 16.05
C THR A 458 -11.07 -6.06 17.01
N ALA A 459 -11.18 -5.33 18.11
CA ALA A 459 -12.26 -5.49 19.10
C ALA A 459 -13.62 -5.16 18.46
N ALA A 460 -13.73 -4.04 17.76
CA ALA A 460 -14.96 -3.63 17.07
C ALA A 460 -15.44 -4.68 16.05
N ARG A 461 -14.53 -5.25 15.26
CA ARG A 461 -14.85 -6.31 14.29
C ARG A 461 -15.28 -7.60 14.96
N ARG A 462 -14.55 -8.07 15.99
CA ARG A 462 -14.86 -9.37 16.65
C ARG A 462 -16.16 -9.36 17.44
N LEU A 463 -16.46 -8.25 18.09
CA LEU A 463 -17.68 -8.12 18.88
C LEU A 463 -18.92 -7.83 18.03
N ASN A 464 -18.73 -7.70 16.71
CA ASN A 464 -19.80 -7.45 15.74
C ASN A 464 -20.78 -6.36 16.23
N LEU A 465 -20.22 -5.25 16.73
CA LEU A 465 -21.02 -4.13 17.22
C LEU A 465 -21.87 -3.63 16.05
N LYS A 466 -23.18 -3.78 16.19
CA LYS A 466 -24.13 -3.24 15.20
C LYS A 466 -24.05 -1.72 15.20
N ASN A 467 -23.33 -1.19 14.23
CA ASN A 467 -23.15 0.26 14.06
C ASN A 467 -24.35 0.86 13.32
N GLU A 468 -25.52 0.87 13.99
CA GLU A 468 -26.75 1.43 13.41
C GLU A 468 -26.78 2.96 13.41
N GLY A 469 -25.83 3.61 14.06
CA GLY A 469 -25.71 5.05 14.21
C GLY A 469 -24.34 5.59 13.88
N LEU A 470 -23.99 6.74 14.45
CA LEU A 470 -22.68 7.35 14.31
C LEU A 470 -21.62 6.55 15.09
N VAL A 471 -20.46 6.33 14.49
CA VAL A 471 -19.29 5.75 15.15
C VAL A 471 -18.21 6.83 15.29
N TYR A 472 -17.69 7.03 16.49
CA TYR A 472 -16.55 7.90 16.76
C TYR A 472 -15.39 7.05 17.28
N ASP A 473 -14.38 6.79 16.44
CA ASP A 473 -13.23 5.94 16.74
C ASP A 473 -11.98 6.80 16.97
N ALA A 474 -11.59 7.01 18.21
CA ALA A 474 -10.41 7.79 18.55
C ALA A 474 -9.81 7.39 19.90
N ALA A 475 -8.51 7.60 20.08
CA ALA A 475 -7.86 7.38 21.38
C ALA A 475 -8.43 8.30 22.48
N LEU A 476 -8.95 9.48 22.11
CA LEU A 476 -9.48 10.50 23.04
C LEU A 476 -8.52 10.79 24.21
N SER A 477 -7.23 10.95 23.88
CA SER A 477 -6.23 11.42 24.82
C SER A 477 -6.54 12.83 25.28
N GLY A 478 -6.22 13.16 26.52
CA GLY A 478 -6.60 14.43 27.15
C GLY A 478 -7.61 14.21 28.31
N GLY A 479 -7.57 13.03 28.89
CA GLY A 479 -8.37 12.65 30.07
C GLY A 479 -9.86 12.52 29.75
N THR A 480 -10.68 12.76 30.76
CA THR A 480 -12.15 12.61 30.66
C THR A 480 -12.82 13.79 29.94
N GLN A 481 -12.20 14.98 29.95
CA GLN A 481 -12.81 16.20 29.40
C GLN A 481 -13.10 16.12 27.89
N ARG A 482 -12.18 15.50 27.13
CA ARG A 482 -12.39 15.34 25.69
C ARG A 482 -13.51 14.36 25.38
N LEU A 483 -13.59 13.26 26.15
CA LEU A 483 -14.69 12.32 26.05
C LEU A 483 -16.03 12.97 26.41
N ASP A 484 -16.05 13.77 27.50
CA ASP A 484 -17.23 14.53 27.90
C ASP A 484 -17.73 15.46 26.80
N ASN A 485 -16.84 16.24 26.18
CA ASN A 485 -17.20 17.15 25.09
C ASN A 485 -17.86 16.38 23.92
N VAL A 486 -17.31 15.24 23.53
CA VAL A 486 -17.90 14.39 22.48
C VAL A 486 -19.30 13.93 22.88
N ILE A 487 -19.48 13.46 24.12
CA ILE A 487 -20.78 13.01 24.64
C ILE A 487 -21.79 14.16 24.69
N GLN A 488 -21.43 15.29 25.27
CA GLN A 488 -22.33 16.44 25.43
C GLN A 488 -22.80 17.01 24.10
N ARG A 489 -21.90 17.10 23.12
CA ARG A 489 -22.27 17.56 21.77
C ARG A 489 -23.23 16.60 21.07
N ALA A 490 -23.06 15.29 21.23
CA ALA A 490 -23.99 14.29 20.71
C ALA A 490 -25.38 14.45 21.34
N LYS A 491 -25.44 14.56 22.67
CA LYS A 491 -26.69 14.77 23.41
C LYS A 491 -27.39 16.04 22.99
N ALA A 492 -26.64 17.15 22.84
CA ALA A 492 -27.19 18.46 22.43
C ALA A 492 -27.84 18.41 21.03
N LYS A 493 -27.44 17.44 20.18
CA LYS A 493 -28.02 17.19 18.86
C LYS A 493 -29.16 16.16 18.87
N GLY A 494 -29.52 15.60 20.02
CA GLY A 494 -30.60 14.62 20.17
C GLY A 494 -30.18 13.15 20.02
N ILE A 495 -28.89 12.88 20.05
CA ILE A 495 -28.38 11.49 20.10
C ILE A 495 -28.39 11.05 21.57
N ASN A 496 -29.37 10.22 21.94
CA ASN A 496 -29.64 9.86 23.32
C ASN A 496 -29.18 8.44 23.71
N LYS A 497 -28.88 7.59 22.73
CA LYS A 497 -28.39 6.23 22.95
C LYS A 497 -26.91 6.18 22.63
N ILE A 498 -26.09 6.42 23.64
CA ILE A 498 -24.63 6.43 23.49
C ILE A 498 -24.03 5.18 24.14
N THR A 499 -23.17 4.51 23.40
CA THR A 499 -22.36 3.39 23.89
C THR A 499 -20.88 3.80 23.86
N VAL A 500 -20.16 3.57 24.95
CA VAL A 500 -18.69 3.76 24.98
C VAL A 500 -18.04 2.40 25.07
N MET A 501 -17.35 2.00 24.02
CA MET A 501 -16.46 0.84 24.03
C MET A 501 -15.08 1.31 24.45
N LEU A 502 -14.63 0.87 25.63
CA LEU A 502 -13.31 1.16 26.15
C LEU A 502 -12.42 -0.08 25.99
N VAL A 503 -11.36 0.04 25.20
CA VAL A 503 -10.46 -1.06 24.85
C VAL A 503 -9.15 -0.92 25.60
N TYR A 504 -8.79 -1.96 26.33
CA TYR A 504 -7.57 -2.06 27.11
C TYR A 504 -6.65 -3.17 26.60
N ASN A 505 -5.37 -2.91 26.63
CA ASN A 505 -4.28 -3.88 26.56
C ASN A 505 -3.12 -3.31 27.38
N ASP A 506 -2.19 -4.14 27.80
CA ASP A 506 -0.99 -3.70 28.52
C ASP A 506 -0.09 -2.81 27.64
N ILE A 507 0.68 -1.92 28.27
CA ILE A 507 1.45 -0.91 27.54
C ILE A 507 2.54 -1.51 26.65
N LEU A 508 3.18 -2.59 27.09
CA LEU A 508 4.26 -3.25 26.33
C LEU A 508 3.71 -3.89 25.05
N THR A 509 2.55 -4.53 25.17
CA THR A 509 1.83 -5.08 23.99
C THR A 509 1.35 -3.96 23.07
N CYS A 510 0.80 -2.87 23.60
CA CYS A 510 0.44 -1.70 22.80
C CYS A 510 1.65 -1.14 22.03
N PHE A 511 2.80 -1.04 22.68
CA PHE A 511 4.01 -0.52 22.05
C PHE A 511 4.53 -1.45 20.96
N LYS A 512 4.60 -2.77 21.19
CA LYS A 512 4.95 -3.76 20.16
C LYS A 512 3.99 -3.74 18.98
N ASN A 513 2.68 -3.65 19.24
CA ASN A 513 1.67 -3.52 18.20
C ASN A 513 1.84 -2.22 17.40
N SER A 514 2.26 -1.12 18.05
CA SER A 514 2.56 0.14 17.38
C SER A 514 3.74 0.01 16.43
N ILE A 515 4.82 -0.64 16.84
CA ILE A 515 5.99 -0.90 15.99
C ILE A 515 5.57 -1.75 14.78
N ASN A 516 4.92 -2.90 15.01
CA ASN A 516 4.47 -3.79 13.94
C ASN A 516 3.53 -3.09 12.95
N ARG A 517 2.60 -2.28 13.45
CA ARG A 517 1.72 -1.47 12.62
C ARG A 517 2.50 -0.42 11.83
N GLY A 518 3.44 0.25 12.48
CA GLY A 518 4.25 1.30 11.88
C GLY A 518 5.13 0.80 10.75
N GLN A 519 5.76 -0.36 10.90
CA GLN A 519 6.51 -1.03 9.83
C GLN A 519 5.67 -1.29 8.58
N ASN A 520 4.38 -1.54 8.77
CA ASN A 520 3.45 -1.84 7.67
C ASN A 520 2.63 -0.65 7.18
N SER A 521 2.54 0.44 7.95
CA SER A 521 1.61 1.54 7.66
C SER A 521 2.14 2.95 7.97
N ASN A 522 3.40 3.13 8.31
CA ASN A 522 4.02 4.37 8.81
C ASN A 522 3.30 5.02 10.03
N ARG A 523 2.34 4.32 10.63
CA ARG A 523 1.53 4.82 11.75
C ARG A 523 2.10 4.36 13.08
N PHE A 524 3.18 4.96 13.49
CA PHE A 524 3.78 4.74 14.80
C PHE A 524 3.04 5.51 15.90
N CYS A 525 3.23 5.07 17.11
CA CYS A 525 2.92 5.80 18.32
C CYS A 525 4.21 5.96 19.13
N THR A 526 4.61 7.19 19.39
CA THR A 526 5.79 7.47 20.18
C THR A 526 5.62 7.03 21.64
N ILE A 527 6.72 6.73 22.32
CA ILE A 527 6.68 6.26 23.71
C ILE A 527 6.06 7.33 24.64
N ASP A 528 6.41 8.61 24.45
CA ASP A 528 5.89 9.72 25.24
C ASP A 528 4.35 9.87 25.07
N TYR A 529 3.85 9.73 23.84
CA TYR A 529 2.41 9.77 23.60
C TYR A 529 1.70 8.51 24.12
N MET A 530 2.34 7.35 24.01
CA MET A 530 1.82 6.08 24.58
C MET A 530 1.68 6.21 26.10
N TYR A 531 2.76 6.65 26.77
CA TYR A 531 2.78 6.91 28.22
C TYR A 531 1.63 7.83 28.63
N LYS A 532 1.55 9.02 28.00
CA LYS A 532 0.49 9.98 28.28
C LYS A 532 -0.91 9.41 28.05
N SER A 533 -1.07 8.62 27.00
CA SER A 533 -2.36 8.02 26.67
C SER A 533 -2.82 6.99 27.71
N PHE A 534 -1.90 6.30 28.35
CA PHE A 534 -2.22 5.40 29.46
C PHE A 534 -2.69 6.20 30.68
N GLU A 535 -1.95 7.21 31.10
CA GLU A 535 -2.36 8.13 32.17
C GLU A 535 -3.74 8.76 31.91
N ASP A 536 -4.01 9.19 30.70
CA ASP A 536 -5.28 9.80 30.29
C ASP A 536 -6.46 8.81 30.33
N ASN A 537 -6.23 7.50 30.31
CA ASN A 537 -7.30 6.50 30.38
C ASN A 537 -7.63 6.08 31.84
N LYS A 538 -6.77 6.43 32.79
CA LYS A 538 -6.97 6.10 34.21
C LYS A 538 -8.27 6.70 34.74
N GLY A 539 -9.08 5.89 35.41
CA GLY A 539 -10.33 6.33 36.03
C GLY A 539 -11.48 6.68 35.07
N LYS A 540 -11.35 6.47 33.75
CA LYS A 540 -12.41 6.77 32.79
C LYS A 540 -13.70 5.99 33.03
N ILE A 541 -13.60 4.75 33.47
CA ILE A 541 -14.79 3.90 33.75
C ILE A 541 -15.57 4.45 34.94
N GLU A 542 -14.90 4.73 36.05
CA GLU A 542 -15.50 5.30 37.24
C GLU A 542 -16.12 6.67 36.94
N TRP A 543 -15.41 7.47 36.15
CA TRP A 543 -15.90 8.77 35.73
C TRP A 543 -17.16 8.64 34.86
N LEU A 544 -17.18 7.72 33.88
CA LEU A 544 -18.37 7.46 33.06
C LEU A 544 -19.56 7.03 33.91
N GLN A 545 -19.38 6.10 34.83
CA GLN A 545 -20.45 5.63 35.70
C GLN A 545 -21.00 6.72 36.61
N LYS A 546 -20.14 7.64 37.03
CA LYS A 546 -20.54 8.74 37.94
C LYS A 546 -21.19 9.89 37.20
N GLN A 547 -20.64 10.33 36.07
CA GLN A 547 -21.07 11.51 35.34
C GLN A 547 -22.11 11.23 34.26
N HIS A 548 -22.10 10.00 33.72
CA HIS A 548 -22.95 9.57 32.61
C HIS A 548 -23.57 8.18 32.88
N PRO A 549 -24.31 7.99 33.97
CA PRO A 549 -24.87 6.68 34.34
C PRO A 549 -25.84 6.10 33.29
N GLU A 550 -26.38 6.95 32.41
CA GLU A 550 -27.26 6.58 31.30
C GLU A 550 -26.52 5.98 30.08
N ILE A 551 -25.20 6.10 30.03
CA ILE A 551 -24.37 5.59 28.92
C ILE A 551 -24.06 4.12 29.12
N THR A 552 -24.23 3.32 28.06
CA THR A 552 -23.79 1.94 28.05
C THR A 552 -22.26 1.88 27.91
N VAL A 553 -21.57 1.32 28.89
CA VAL A 553 -20.12 1.08 28.81
C VAL A 553 -19.85 -0.38 28.49
N ILE A 554 -19.07 -0.62 27.43
CA ILE A 554 -18.62 -1.95 27.00
C ILE A 554 -17.09 -2.01 27.17
N PRO A 555 -16.60 -2.50 28.31
CA PRO A 555 -15.17 -2.70 28.48
C PRO A 555 -14.70 -3.94 27.70
N VAL A 556 -13.58 -3.82 27.01
CA VAL A 556 -12.98 -4.89 26.21
C VAL A 556 -11.52 -5.04 26.56
N SER A 557 -11.11 -6.21 27.04
CA SER A 557 -9.71 -6.56 27.21
C SER A 557 -9.18 -7.23 25.96
N CYS A 558 -8.02 -6.77 25.51
CA CYS A 558 -7.21 -7.38 24.45
C CYS A 558 -5.95 -8.06 25.00
N GLU A 559 -5.82 -8.20 26.32
CA GLU A 559 -4.70 -8.88 26.96
C GLU A 559 -4.66 -10.37 26.66
N GLY A 560 -3.45 -10.87 26.53
CA GLY A 560 -3.18 -12.30 26.34
C GLY A 560 -3.48 -12.80 24.91
N ASN A 561 -3.34 -14.11 24.71
CA ASN A 561 -3.40 -14.75 23.40
C ASN A 561 -4.81 -15.09 22.90
N GLN A 562 -5.85 -14.84 23.69
CA GLN A 562 -7.23 -15.19 23.33
C GLN A 562 -7.93 -14.13 22.45
N GLY A 563 -7.29 -12.99 22.27
CA GLY A 563 -7.82 -11.85 21.52
C GLY A 563 -8.92 -11.08 22.27
N PRO A 564 -9.57 -10.10 21.61
CA PRO A 564 -10.54 -9.22 22.26
C PRO A 564 -11.71 -9.99 22.91
N ARG A 565 -11.98 -9.69 24.18
CA ARG A 565 -13.11 -10.21 24.94
C ARG A 565 -13.80 -9.10 25.74
N GLN A 566 -15.09 -9.08 25.75
CA GLN A 566 -15.86 -8.21 26.64
C GLN A 566 -15.67 -8.71 28.09
N VAL A 567 -15.48 -7.75 29.00
CA VAL A 567 -15.30 -8.03 30.43
C VAL A 567 -16.35 -7.29 31.26
N SER A 568 -16.46 -7.63 32.53
CA SER A 568 -17.33 -6.89 33.46
C SER A 568 -16.73 -5.52 33.81
N ILE A 569 -17.58 -4.61 34.25
CA ILE A 569 -17.13 -3.29 34.76
C ILE A 569 -16.18 -3.45 35.94
N ASP A 570 -16.45 -4.42 36.85
CA ASP A 570 -15.63 -4.64 38.01
C ASP A 570 -14.25 -5.24 37.66
N GLU A 571 -14.17 -6.00 36.58
CA GLU A 571 -12.89 -6.44 36.04
C GLU A 571 -12.14 -5.27 35.40
N ALA A 572 -12.82 -4.45 34.64
CA ALA A 572 -12.23 -3.32 33.94
C ALA A 572 -11.73 -2.20 34.88
N LYS A 573 -12.33 -2.05 36.06
CA LYS A 573 -11.83 -1.14 37.10
C LYS A 573 -10.48 -1.55 37.69
N LYS A 574 -10.08 -2.79 37.47
CA LYS A 574 -8.77 -3.32 37.90
C LYS A 574 -7.68 -3.18 36.87
N TRP A 575 -7.99 -2.64 35.69
CA TRP A 575 -6.98 -2.42 34.66
C TRP A 575 -5.90 -1.46 35.16
N ASP A 576 -4.65 -1.88 34.94
CA ASP A 576 -3.51 -1.10 35.37
C ASP A 576 -3.12 -0.11 34.26
N TYR A 577 -3.27 1.16 34.56
CA TYR A 577 -2.86 2.27 33.70
C TYR A 577 -1.61 2.98 34.24
N ASP A 578 -1.08 2.56 35.39
CA ASP A 578 0.17 3.09 35.92
C ASP A 578 1.34 2.49 35.13
N VAL A 579 2.18 3.35 34.59
CA VAL A 579 3.33 2.92 33.81
C VAL A 579 4.58 2.89 34.70
N SER A 580 5.08 1.70 34.93
CA SER A 580 6.24 1.49 35.77
C SER A 580 7.54 1.92 35.08
N GLU A 581 8.57 2.24 35.90
CA GLU A 581 9.91 2.54 35.36
C GLU A 581 10.50 1.37 34.57
N GLU A 582 10.21 0.13 34.94
CA GLU A 582 10.69 -1.05 34.23
C GLU A 582 10.01 -1.21 32.87
N GLU A 583 8.71 -0.91 32.73
CA GLU A 583 8.02 -0.90 31.45
C GLU A 583 8.56 0.18 30.52
N VAL A 584 8.85 1.37 31.07
CA VAL A 584 9.54 2.42 30.30
C VAL A 584 10.91 1.94 29.82
N ASN A 585 11.67 1.27 30.68
CA ASN A 585 12.96 0.71 30.31
C ASN A 585 12.85 -0.34 29.19
N GLN A 586 11.86 -1.23 29.28
CA GLN A 586 11.62 -2.26 28.25
C GLN A 586 11.20 -1.63 26.92
N MET A 587 10.36 -0.59 26.92
CA MET A 587 9.99 0.13 25.71
C MET A 587 11.20 0.83 25.08
N LEU A 588 12.02 1.53 25.87
CA LEU A 588 13.24 2.17 25.39
C LEU A 588 14.26 1.16 24.86
N SER A 589 14.44 0.04 25.52
CA SER A 589 15.35 -1.03 25.06
C SER A 589 14.86 -1.61 23.72
N THR A 590 13.56 -1.93 23.62
CA THR A 590 12.97 -2.38 22.35
C THR A 590 13.11 -1.34 21.25
N LEU A 591 12.96 -0.05 21.56
CA LEU A 591 13.14 1.03 20.61
C LEU A 591 14.59 1.10 20.13
N LEU A 592 15.57 0.98 21.01
CA LEU A 592 16.99 0.96 20.63
C LEU A 592 17.32 -0.22 19.72
N ASP A 593 16.78 -1.41 20.02
CA ASP A 593 16.94 -2.59 19.19
C ASP A 593 16.37 -2.36 17.78
N VAL A 594 15.18 -1.79 17.69
CA VAL A 594 14.53 -1.46 16.39
C VAL A 594 15.32 -0.40 15.62
N VAL A 595 15.83 0.63 16.28
CA VAL A 595 16.68 1.66 15.64
C VAL A 595 17.98 1.05 15.11
N ASN A 596 18.57 0.10 15.84
CA ASN A 596 19.81 -0.55 15.45
C ASN A 596 19.63 -1.66 14.40
N SER A 597 18.44 -2.22 14.27
CA SER A 597 18.18 -3.32 13.31
C SER A 597 18.29 -2.89 11.86
N GLY A 598 18.12 -1.60 11.57
CA GLY A 598 18.07 -1.09 10.20
C GLY A 598 16.82 -1.49 9.41
N GLU A 599 15.80 -2.07 10.09
CA GLU A 599 14.54 -2.48 9.46
C GLU A 599 13.59 -1.31 9.16
N LEU A 600 13.83 -0.15 9.77
CA LEU A 600 13.04 1.07 9.56
C LEU A 600 13.78 2.02 8.64
N TRP A 601 13.02 2.68 7.78
CA TRP A 601 13.55 3.76 6.98
C TRP A 601 13.86 4.99 7.86
N GLU A 602 14.89 5.72 7.49
CA GLU A 602 15.35 6.89 8.23
C GLU A 602 14.23 7.91 8.48
N GLN A 603 13.29 8.05 7.51
CA GLN A 603 12.13 8.93 7.63
C GLN A 603 11.10 8.47 8.67
N GLN A 604 11.10 7.20 9.03
CA GLN A 604 10.19 6.63 10.03
C GLN A 604 10.69 6.86 11.48
N LEU A 605 12.00 7.00 11.66
CA LEU A 605 12.62 7.10 12.98
C LEU A 605 12.10 8.28 13.81
N PRO A 606 11.98 9.51 13.29
CA PRO A 606 11.42 10.63 14.08
C PRO A 606 9.98 10.36 14.57
N SER A 607 9.19 9.65 13.75
CA SER A 607 7.79 9.33 14.06
C SER A 607 7.62 8.23 15.11
N LEU A 608 8.63 7.37 15.24
CA LEU A 608 8.65 6.32 16.24
C LEU A 608 9.24 6.82 17.56
N VAL A 609 10.34 7.56 17.49
CA VAL A 609 11.10 8.00 18.68
C VAL A 609 10.34 9.08 19.44
N GLY A 610 9.84 10.11 18.74
CA GLY A 610 9.15 11.23 19.38
C GLY A 610 10.04 12.07 20.29
N ASN A 611 9.49 12.60 21.38
CA ASN A 611 10.20 13.39 22.36
C ASN A 611 10.43 12.61 23.67
N LEU A 612 11.48 11.80 23.72
CA LEU A 612 11.78 10.95 24.87
C LEU A 612 12.03 11.76 26.16
N SER A 613 12.47 13.00 26.07
CA SER A 613 12.68 13.87 27.23
C SER A 613 11.39 14.35 27.90
N SER A 614 10.26 14.24 27.21
CA SER A 614 8.93 14.60 27.76
C SER A 614 8.31 13.53 28.64
N ILE A 615 8.89 12.33 28.70
CA ILE A 615 8.43 11.26 29.60
C ILE A 615 8.74 11.69 31.04
N PRO A 616 7.73 11.78 31.92
CA PRO A 616 7.95 12.27 33.26
C PRO A 616 8.74 11.27 34.11
N ASN A 617 9.49 11.79 35.06
CA ASN A 617 10.19 11.02 36.14
C ASN A 617 11.13 9.92 35.62
N LEU A 618 11.73 10.08 34.45
CA LEU A 618 12.75 9.14 33.97
C LEU A 618 13.88 8.98 35.00
N SER A 619 14.20 7.74 35.36
CA SER A 619 15.38 7.41 36.13
C SER A 619 16.69 7.77 35.42
N SER A 620 17.79 7.82 36.14
CA SER A 620 19.11 8.05 35.53
C SER A 620 19.48 7.00 34.48
N ARG A 621 19.02 5.75 34.65
CA ARG A 621 19.18 4.64 33.69
C ARG A 621 18.42 4.94 32.40
N ASN A 622 17.13 5.26 32.50
CA ASN A 622 16.25 5.49 31.37
C ASN A 622 16.61 6.79 30.63
N LYS A 623 17.13 7.82 31.33
CA LYS A 623 17.67 9.04 30.69
C LYS A 623 18.85 8.73 29.79
N LYS A 624 19.83 7.93 30.29
CA LYS A 624 20.99 7.52 29.47
C LYS A 624 20.56 6.73 28.24
N LEU A 625 19.61 5.83 28.38
CA LEU A 625 19.09 5.04 27.26
C LEU A 625 18.37 5.92 26.22
N ALA A 626 17.58 6.89 26.67
CA ALA A 626 16.93 7.87 25.79
C ALA A 626 17.95 8.75 25.05
N GLU A 627 19.02 9.18 25.73
CA GLU A 627 20.12 9.94 25.14
C GLU A 627 20.85 9.10 24.07
N GLU A 628 21.10 7.82 24.34
CA GLU A 628 21.71 6.89 23.39
C GLU A 628 20.86 6.70 22.14
N ILE A 629 19.54 6.51 22.31
CA ILE A 629 18.60 6.40 21.18
C ILE A 629 18.62 7.67 20.32
N ASN A 630 18.51 8.85 20.94
CA ASN A 630 18.51 10.11 20.22
C ASN A 630 19.82 10.30 19.42
N LYS A 631 20.96 10.03 20.06
CA LYS A 631 22.27 10.09 19.41
C LYS A 631 22.34 9.15 18.21
N ARG A 632 21.85 7.91 18.37
CA ARG A 632 21.87 6.92 17.30
C ARG A 632 20.99 7.33 16.11
N VAL A 633 19.82 7.87 16.38
CA VAL A 633 18.91 8.41 15.35
C VAL A 633 19.55 9.59 14.62
N GLU A 634 20.18 10.52 15.35
CA GLU A 634 20.90 11.63 14.75
C GLU A 634 22.03 11.16 13.83
N GLU A 635 22.82 10.17 14.25
CA GLU A 635 23.86 9.55 13.43
C GLU A 635 23.30 8.96 12.12
N ILE A 636 22.20 8.20 12.20
CA ILE A 636 21.54 7.61 11.02
C ILE A 636 21.04 8.70 10.09
N LEU A 637 20.34 9.70 10.61
CA LEU A 637 19.80 10.81 9.81
C LEU A 637 20.89 11.70 9.20
N HIS A 638 22.03 11.84 9.89
CA HIS A 638 23.18 12.58 9.36
C HIS A 638 23.81 11.85 8.17
N ASN A 639 24.02 10.54 8.31
CA ASN A 639 24.57 9.71 7.24
C ASN A 639 23.65 9.63 6.01
N TYR A 640 22.35 9.74 6.20
CA TYR A 640 21.36 9.78 5.13
C TYR A 640 21.38 11.11 4.34
N ARG A 641 21.73 12.24 5.00
CA ARG A 641 21.73 13.58 4.37
C ARG A 641 23.01 13.90 3.62
N ASN A 642 24.07 13.14 3.82
CA ASN A 642 25.37 13.26 3.16
C ASN A 642 25.58 12.15 2.12
#